data_dd3f001c2a3a7d77f2e7183a5596c88f
#
_entry.id   dd3f001c2a3a7d77f2e7183a5596c88f
#
_cell.length_a   1.000
_cell.length_b   1.000
_cell.length_c   1.000
_cell.angle_alpha   90.00
_cell.angle_beta   90.00
_cell.angle_gamma   90.00
#
_symmetry.space_group_name_H-M   'P 1'
#
loop_
_entity.id
_entity.type
_entity.pdbx_description
1 polymer ?
#
loop_
_entity_poly.entity_id
_entity_poly.type
_entity_poly.pdbx_seq_one_letter_code
_entity_poly.pdbx_strand_id
1 'polypeptide(L)'
;MSENLENKADYGAGNIQVLEGLEAVRKRPAMYIGDIGQKGLHHLVYEVVDNSIDEALAGHCTDIDVVINENNSITVIDNGRGIPTDLHPKEKKSALEVVMTVLHAGGKFDKDSYKVSGGLHGVGVSCVNALSIHLKVEVHRNGKIYHQEYERGIPMYDVKEVGTTDKTGTIVTFLPDNEIFHETVYHFDILQSRLRELSFLNKGIKLSLTDRRREDEEGNFVKDNFISENGLIDFVELIDENREKLLDSVIHMDTEKNGVPVEIAMHYNTSYSENIHSYVNNINTHEGGTHLSGFRRALTRTLKRYADESGMLDKVKFEIAGDDFREGLTAVISVKVMEPQFEGQTKTKLGNKEVTGAVDQAVGEMLTNYLEENPNMAKQIVQKVLLAAQARNAARKAREMVQRKNVLSGSGLPGKLADCSDKDPEKCEIFLVEGDSAGGTAKQGRDRFFQAILPLRGKILNVEKAMQHKVFENEEIKNMYTALGVTIGTEDDSKALNLEKLRYHKIVIMTDADVDGSHIATLILTFYFRYMKELIENGYLYIATPPLYLVKKGKEQHYCWSDEERDLMVEKMNGANIQRYKGLGEMNAEQLWDTTMNPETRTLRQVTIDSAAEADRIFSMLMGDEVPPRRAFIEQNAKYAKIDI
;
A
#
# COMPACT_ATOMS: atom_id res chain seq x y z
N MET A 1 -37.90 -38.81 -27.91
CA MET A 1 -38.03 -38.76 -26.44
C MET A 1 -36.78 -39.38 -25.86
N SER A 2 -35.83 -38.59 -25.50
CA SER A 2 -34.67 -38.99 -24.72
C SER A 2 -34.53 -37.96 -23.59
N GLU A 3 -34.88 -38.42 -22.42
CA GLU A 3 -34.79 -37.67 -21.16
C GLU A 3 -33.32 -37.36 -20.86
N ASN A 4 -32.95 -36.10 -20.92
CA ASN A 4 -31.74 -35.57 -20.26
C ASN A 4 -32.06 -35.45 -18.79
N LEU A 5 -31.63 -36.42 -17.99
CA LEU A 5 -31.56 -36.35 -16.54
C LEU A 5 -30.41 -35.40 -16.20
N GLU A 6 -30.73 -34.15 -15.88
CA GLU A 6 -29.85 -33.24 -15.14
C GLU A 6 -29.55 -33.87 -13.76
N ASN A 7 -28.33 -34.34 -13.59
CA ASN A 7 -27.80 -34.70 -12.27
C ASN A 7 -27.70 -33.43 -11.41
N LYS A 8 -28.78 -33.06 -10.73
CA LYS A 8 -28.70 -32.15 -9.60
C LYS A 8 -27.91 -32.86 -8.50
N ALA A 9 -26.67 -32.42 -8.28
CA ALA A 9 -25.89 -32.83 -7.12
C ALA A 9 -26.73 -32.56 -5.88
N ASP A 10 -27.16 -33.63 -5.22
CA ASP A 10 -27.96 -33.56 -3.98
C ASP A 10 -27.07 -32.98 -2.89
N TYR A 11 -27.38 -31.75 -2.38
CA TYR A 11 -26.63 -31.09 -1.33
C TYR A 11 -27.01 -31.74 0.02
N GLY A 12 -26.23 -32.73 0.42
CA GLY A 12 -26.42 -33.48 1.67
C GLY A 12 -25.23 -33.32 2.63
N ALA A 13 -25.33 -33.88 3.81
CA ALA A 13 -24.28 -33.84 4.84
C ALA A 13 -22.92 -34.37 4.36
N GLY A 14 -22.91 -35.30 3.39
CA GLY A 14 -21.70 -35.82 2.77
C GLY A 14 -20.92 -34.79 1.91
N ASN A 15 -21.55 -33.68 1.54
CA ASN A 15 -20.92 -32.61 0.74
C ASN A 15 -20.27 -31.55 1.64
N ILE A 16 -20.44 -31.63 2.97
CA ILE A 16 -19.80 -30.75 3.94
C ILE A 16 -18.41 -31.29 4.22
N GLN A 17 -17.38 -30.61 3.69
CA GLN A 17 -15.98 -30.92 3.97
C GLN A 17 -15.51 -30.15 5.20
N VAL A 18 -14.98 -30.86 6.19
CA VAL A 18 -14.26 -30.26 7.31
C VAL A 18 -12.78 -30.26 6.97
N LEU A 19 -12.20 -29.06 6.89
CA LEU A 19 -10.76 -28.88 6.66
C LEU A 19 -10.08 -28.69 8.00
N GLU A 20 -9.07 -29.49 8.30
CA GLU A 20 -8.33 -29.41 9.56
C GLU A 20 -6.91 -28.86 9.34
N GLY A 21 -6.44 -28.06 10.31
CA GLY A 21 -5.06 -27.60 10.38
C GLY A 21 -4.60 -26.82 9.13
N LEU A 22 -3.41 -27.12 8.66
CA LEU A 22 -2.74 -26.41 7.56
C LEU A 22 -3.36 -26.69 6.18
N GLU A 23 -4.13 -27.75 6.01
CA GLU A 23 -4.86 -28.02 4.77
C GLU A 23 -5.88 -26.91 4.46
N ALA A 24 -6.53 -26.36 5.50
CA ALA A 24 -7.45 -25.23 5.37
C ALA A 24 -6.73 -23.99 4.78
N VAL A 25 -5.50 -23.73 5.23
CA VAL A 25 -4.67 -22.61 4.74
C VAL A 25 -4.36 -22.81 3.25
N ARG A 26 -3.91 -24.00 2.86
CA ARG A 26 -3.58 -24.30 1.46
C ARG A 26 -4.78 -24.20 0.52
N LYS A 27 -5.97 -24.58 1.01
CA LYS A 27 -7.20 -24.55 0.20
C LYS A 27 -7.81 -23.15 0.07
N ARG A 28 -7.57 -22.28 1.04
CA ARG A 28 -8.10 -20.89 1.08
C ARG A 28 -7.01 -19.91 1.53
N PRO A 29 -5.88 -19.80 0.83
CA PRO A 29 -4.73 -19.00 1.28
C PRO A 29 -5.08 -17.52 1.44
N ALA A 30 -5.90 -16.95 0.56
CA ALA A 30 -6.31 -15.54 0.63
C ALA A 30 -7.04 -15.17 1.94
N MET A 31 -7.69 -16.13 2.63
CA MET A 31 -8.30 -15.88 3.94
C MET A 31 -7.27 -15.58 5.03
N TYR A 32 -6.03 -16.06 4.88
CA TYR A 32 -4.96 -15.95 5.89
C TYR A 32 -3.92 -14.89 5.55
N ILE A 33 -3.59 -14.73 4.26
CA ILE A 33 -2.56 -13.80 3.78
C ILE A 33 -3.11 -12.66 2.90
N GLY A 34 -4.45 -12.59 2.72
CA GLY A 34 -5.15 -11.52 2.01
C GLY A 34 -5.15 -11.66 0.49
N ASP A 35 -4.10 -12.17 -0.12
CA ASP A 35 -3.92 -12.28 -1.57
C ASP A 35 -3.00 -13.46 -1.92
N ILE A 36 -3.05 -13.95 -3.16
CA ILE A 36 -2.15 -14.99 -3.71
C ILE A 36 -1.23 -14.47 -4.83
N GLY A 37 -1.29 -13.19 -5.13
CA GLY A 37 -0.37 -12.50 -6.04
C GLY A 37 0.87 -11.97 -5.32
N GLN A 38 1.48 -10.95 -5.91
CA GLN A 38 2.71 -10.32 -5.41
C GLN A 38 2.60 -9.87 -3.95
N LYS A 39 1.48 -9.25 -3.56
CA LYS A 39 1.24 -8.77 -2.19
C LYS A 39 1.23 -9.91 -1.17
N GLY A 40 0.50 -10.99 -1.47
CA GLY A 40 0.44 -12.17 -0.60
C GLY A 40 1.79 -12.89 -0.52
N LEU A 41 2.55 -12.95 -1.60
CA LEU A 41 3.91 -13.50 -1.62
C LEU A 41 4.83 -12.77 -0.63
N HIS A 42 4.89 -11.42 -0.69
CA HIS A 42 5.72 -10.62 0.20
C HIS A 42 5.23 -10.65 1.65
N HIS A 43 3.91 -10.86 1.86
CA HIS A 43 3.34 -11.01 3.19
C HIS A 43 3.92 -12.21 3.96
N LEU A 44 4.31 -13.29 3.28
CA LEU A 44 5.01 -14.41 3.93
C LEU A 44 6.31 -13.96 4.62
N VAL A 45 7.06 -13.05 3.99
CA VAL A 45 8.29 -12.48 4.58
C VAL A 45 7.94 -11.63 5.79
N TYR A 46 6.88 -10.81 5.67
CA TYR A 46 6.44 -9.95 6.78
C TYR A 46 6.03 -10.75 8.01
N GLU A 47 5.33 -11.88 7.85
CA GLU A 47 4.95 -12.72 8.99
C GLU A 47 6.15 -13.30 9.73
N VAL A 48 7.24 -13.63 9.04
CA VAL A 48 8.46 -14.13 9.69
C VAL A 48 9.25 -12.98 10.33
N VAL A 49 9.41 -11.85 9.64
CA VAL A 49 10.09 -10.65 10.16
C VAL A 49 9.36 -10.09 11.38
N ASP A 50 8.02 -10.02 11.35
CA ASP A 50 7.20 -9.53 12.47
C ASP A 50 7.37 -10.40 13.72
N ASN A 51 7.68 -11.70 13.58
CA ASN A 51 8.02 -12.54 14.73
C ASN A 51 9.35 -12.13 15.38
N SER A 52 10.35 -11.79 14.56
CA SER A 52 11.64 -11.28 15.04
C SER A 52 11.51 -9.87 15.66
N ILE A 53 10.64 -9.03 15.09
CA ILE A 53 10.29 -7.72 15.66
C ILE A 53 9.56 -7.87 17.00
N ASP A 54 8.68 -8.87 17.16
CA ASP A 54 8.03 -9.13 18.46
C ASP A 54 9.05 -9.56 19.53
N GLU A 55 10.11 -10.31 19.18
CA GLU A 55 11.24 -10.57 20.07
C GLU A 55 11.99 -9.27 20.43
N ALA A 56 12.13 -8.35 19.48
CA ALA A 56 12.75 -7.05 19.73
C ALA A 56 11.88 -6.17 20.65
N LEU A 57 10.56 -6.13 20.45
CA LEU A 57 9.62 -5.45 21.35
C LEU A 57 9.63 -6.03 22.76
N ALA A 58 9.91 -7.32 22.90
CA ALA A 58 10.10 -7.98 24.20
C ALA A 58 11.51 -7.72 24.79
N GLY A 59 12.39 -6.99 24.09
CA GLY A 59 13.74 -6.61 24.55
C GLY A 59 14.79 -7.71 24.35
N HIS A 60 14.56 -8.68 23.50
CA HIS A 60 15.44 -9.85 23.34
C HIS A 60 16.11 -9.97 21.97
N CYS A 61 15.80 -9.09 21.02
CA CYS A 61 16.40 -9.07 19.69
C CYS A 61 16.88 -7.67 19.34
N THR A 62 18.07 -7.58 18.71
CA THR A 62 18.69 -6.31 18.26
C THR A 62 19.05 -6.31 16.78
N ASP A 63 19.21 -7.50 16.19
CA ASP A 63 19.68 -7.67 14.82
C ASP A 63 18.76 -8.65 14.08
N ILE A 64 18.31 -8.23 12.89
CA ILE A 64 17.46 -9.03 12.01
C ILE A 64 18.01 -8.93 10.59
N ASP A 65 18.41 -10.08 10.01
CA ASP A 65 18.91 -10.15 8.65
C ASP A 65 17.90 -10.87 7.75
N VAL A 66 17.57 -10.27 6.61
CA VAL A 66 16.71 -10.86 5.58
C VAL A 66 17.54 -11.11 4.32
N VAL A 67 17.47 -12.30 3.78
CA VAL A 67 18.24 -12.69 2.59
C VAL A 67 17.33 -13.28 1.53
N ILE A 68 17.35 -12.70 0.34
CA ILE A 68 16.78 -13.29 -0.88
C ILE A 68 17.85 -14.17 -1.50
N ASN A 69 17.66 -15.49 -1.48
CA ASN A 69 18.63 -16.43 -2.00
C ASN A 69 18.56 -16.57 -3.53
N GLU A 70 19.59 -17.14 -4.16
CA GLU A 70 19.69 -17.35 -5.61
C GLU A 70 18.50 -18.14 -6.19
N ASN A 71 18.02 -19.15 -5.45
CA ASN A 71 16.85 -19.95 -5.83
C ASN A 71 15.51 -19.27 -5.50
N ASN A 72 15.55 -17.99 -5.15
CA ASN A 72 14.38 -17.19 -4.77
C ASN A 72 13.67 -17.69 -3.49
N SER A 73 14.36 -18.43 -2.62
CA SER A 73 13.90 -18.64 -1.24
C SER A 73 14.27 -17.42 -0.38
N ILE A 74 13.59 -17.27 0.75
CA ILE A 74 13.89 -16.24 1.76
C ILE A 74 14.51 -16.89 2.97
N THR A 75 15.52 -16.24 3.54
CA THR A 75 16.06 -16.56 4.87
C THR A 75 15.92 -15.35 5.77
N VAL A 76 15.30 -15.52 6.93
CA VAL A 76 15.22 -14.51 7.99
C VAL A 76 16.01 -15.04 9.19
N ILE A 77 16.89 -14.20 9.71
CA ILE A 77 17.80 -14.53 10.82
C ILE A 77 17.59 -13.48 11.91
N ASP A 78 17.32 -13.91 13.12
CA ASP A 78 17.29 -13.03 14.30
C ASP A 78 18.23 -13.52 15.41
N ASN A 79 18.60 -12.61 16.29
CA ASN A 79 19.38 -12.90 17.48
C ASN A 79 18.54 -12.92 18.77
N GLY A 80 17.23 -13.23 18.66
CA GLY A 80 16.31 -13.34 19.78
C GLY A 80 16.58 -14.54 20.70
N ARG A 81 15.60 -14.89 21.54
CA ARG A 81 15.72 -16.03 22.49
C ARG A 81 15.72 -17.40 21.83
N GLY A 82 15.32 -17.48 20.57
CA GLY A 82 15.03 -18.74 19.87
C GLY A 82 13.70 -19.38 20.29
N ILE A 83 12.98 -19.96 19.35
CA ILE A 83 11.70 -20.66 19.61
C ILE A 83 11.94 -21.81 20.61
N PRO A 84 11.07 -22.02 21.63
CA PRO A 84 11.19 -23.16 22.54
C PRO A 84 11.18 -24.49 21.79
N THR A 85 12.06 -25.41 22.17
CA THR A 85 12.17 -26.76 21.56
C THR A 85 11.76 -27.89 22.48
N ASP A 86 11.40 -27.56 23.74
CA ASP A 86 10.94 -28.52 24.75
C ASP A 86 9.62 -29.17 24.32
N LEU A 87 9.32 -30.34 24.92
CA LEU A 87 8.10 -31.09 24.64
C LEU A 87 6.86 -30.33 25.16
N HIS A 88 5.92 -30.02 24.26
CA HIS A 88 4.67 -29.35 24.64
C HIS A 88 3.77 -30.28 25.47
N PRO A 89 3.31 -29.86 26.66
CA PRO A 89 2.61 -30.76 27.62
C PRO A 89 1.37 -31.44 27.05
N LYS A 90 0.58 -30.72 26.22
CA LYS A 90 -0.69 -31.23 25.66
C LYS A 90 -0.45 -31.95 24.32
N GLU A 91 0.28 -31.34 23.40
CA GLU A 91 0.45 -31.84 22.04
C GLU A 91 1.43 -33.02 21.92
N LYS A 92 2.27 -33.25 22.96
CA LYS A 92 3.29 -34.31 22.97
C LYS A 92 4.29 -34.25 21.82
N LYS A 93 4.47 -33.06 21.26
CA LYS A 93 5.41 -32.70 20.22
C LYS A 93 6.31 -31.58 20.72
N SER A 94 7.45 -31.32 20.05
CA SER A 94 8.25 -30.14 20.35
C SER A 94 7.44 -28.85 20.21
N ALA A 95 7.65 -27.88 21.10
CA ALA A 95 6.99 -26.58 21.00
C ALA A 95 7.29 -25.90 19.65
N LEU A 96 8.50 -26.08 19.08
CA LEU A 96 8.83 -25.64 17.74
C LEU A 96 7.89 -26.25 16.69
N GLU A 97 7.70 -27.57 16.70
CA GLU A 97 6.78 -28.21 15.76
C GLU A 97 5.34 -27.74 15.95
N VAL A 98 4.90 -27.55 17.19
CA VAL A 98 3.55 -27.04 17.48
C VAL A 98 3.36 -25.64 16.87
N VAL A 99 4.29 -24.70 17.06
CA VAL A 99 4.24 -23.36 16.49
C VAL A 99 4.22 -23.37 14.96
N MET A 100 4.93 -24.31 14.35
CA MET A 100 5.05 -24.42 12.89
C MET A 100 3.87 -25.13 12.22
N THR A 101 3.13 -25.99 12.93
CA THR A 101 2.12 -26.88 12.33
C THR A 101 0.70 -26.71 12.87
N VAL A 102 0.52 -26.08 14.02
CA VAL A 102 -0.79 -25.91 14.65
C VAL A 102 -1.24 -24.47 14.53
N LEU A 103 -2.43 -24.26 13.96
CA LEU A 103 -3.06 -22.93 13.92
C LEU A 103 -3.49 -22.52 15.33
N HIS A 104 -3.41 -21.22 15.60
CA HIS A 104 -3.73 -20.65 16.92
C HIS A 104 -2.86 -21.18 18.07
N ALA A 105 -1.60 -21.52 17.76
CA ALA A 105 -0.58 -21.89 18.74
C ALA A 105 0.54 -20.84 18.77
N GLY A 106 1.02 -20.49 19.95
CA GLY A 106 2.17 -19.59 20.10
C GLY A 106 2.29 -18.98 21.49
N GLY A 107 3.51 -18.56 21.86
CA GLY A 107 3.83 -17.94 23.15
C GLY A 107 3.22 -16.54 23.34
N LYS A 108 2.71 -15.92 22.28
CA LYS A 108 2.13 -14.57 22.30
C LYS A 108 0.74 -14.49 22.97
N PHE A 109 0.13 -15.63 23.26
CA PHE A 109 -1.08 -15.71 24.12
C PHE A 109 -0.76 -15.58 25.61
N ASP A 110 0.52 -15.71 26.00
CA ASP A 110 0.98 -15.52 27.36
C ASP A 110 1.50 -14.08 27.55
N LYS A 111 0.78 -13.29 28.35
CA LYS A 111 1.07 -11.88 28.60
C LYS A 111 2.34 -11.63 29.42
N ASP A 112 2.79 -12.63 30.16
CA ASP A 112 4.04 -12.55 30.92
C ASP A 112 5.26 -12.65 29.98
N SER A 113 5.11 -13.38 28.87
CA SER A 113 6.15 -13.55 27.85
C SER A 113 6.20 -12.41 26.82
N TYR A 114 5.03 -11.87 26.43
CA TYR A 114 4.90 -10.77 25.46
C TYR A 114 3.82 -9.78 25.91
N LYS A 115 4.24 -8.63 26.48
CA LYS A 115 3.31 -7.56 26.87
C LYS A 115 2.64 -6.90 25.67
N VAL A 116 3.38 -6.75 24.57
CA VAL A 116 2.93 -6.17 23.31
C VAL A 116 3.45 -7.04 22.18
N SER A 117 2.61 -7.36 21.21
CA SER A 117 3.02 -8.06 19.99
C SER A 117 2.16 -7.65 18.80
N GLY A 118 2.73 -7.70 17.60
CA GLY A 118 2.01 -7.56 16.34
C GLY A 118 1.28 -8.84 15.94
N GLY A 119 1.84 -9.99 16.29
CA GLY A 119 1.26 -11.32 16.06
C GLY A 119 0.21 -11.67 17.09
N LEU A 120 -1.08 -11.62 16.72
CA LEU A 120 -2.21 -11.80 17.65
C LEU A 120 -2.87 -13.18 17.56
N HIS A 121 -2.85 -13.79 16.38
CA HIS A 121 -3.70 -14.94 16.07
C HIS A 121 -2.97 -16.29 16.17
N GLY A 122 -1.63 -16.28 16.30
CA GLY A 122 -0.82 -17.50 16.35
C GLY A 122 -0.92 -18.34 15.06
N VAL A 123 -1.03 -17.68 13.91
CA VAL A 123 -1.19 -18.35 12.60
C VAL A 123 -0.11 -17.98 11.60
N GLY A 124 0.65 -16.90 11.78
CA GLY A 124 1.53 -16.33 10.76
C GLY A 124 2.57 -17.33 10.24
N VAL A 125 3.47 -17.80 11.09
CA VAL A 125 4.54 -18.71 10.65
C VAL A 125 4.00 -20.08 10.22
N SER A 126 2.92 -20.57 10.78
CA SER A 126 2.28 -21.81 10.34
C SER A 126 1.63 -21.66 8.96
N CYS A 127 1.11 -20.47 8.63
CA CYS A 127 0.68 -20.13 7.26
C CYS A 127 1.86 -20.10 6.28
N VAL A 128 2.99 -19.48 6.66
CA VAL A 128 4.22 -19.52 5.83
C VAL A 128 4.65 -20.93 5.54
N ASN A 129 4.64 -21.80 6.57
CA ASN A 129 4.97 -23.21 6.43
C ASN A 129 4.00 -23.94 5.47
N ALA A 130 2.70 -23.76 5.65
CA ALA A 130 1.68 -24.36 4.79
C ALA A 130 1.79 -23.94 3.32
N LEU A 131 2.20 -22.69 3.05
CA LEU A 131 2.25 -22.07 1.72
C LEU A 131 3.65 -22.15 1.08
N SER A 132 4.57 -22.92 1.66
CA SER A 132 5.92 -23.15 1.15
C SER A 132 6.09 -24.59 0.66
N ILE A 133 6.80 -24.79 -0.45
CA ILE A 133 7.22 -26.11 -0.93
C ILE A 133 8.12 -26.73 0.13
N HIS A 134 9.11 -25.95 0.59
CA HIS A 134 10.07 -26.37 1.59
C HIS A 134 10.28 -25.23 2.59
N LEU A 135 10.31 -25.58 3.87
CA LEU A 135 10.66 -24.67 4.95
C LEU A 135 11.63 -25.37 5.91
N LYS A 136 12.69 -24.65 6.27
CA LYS A 136 13.68 -25.07 7.27
C LYS A 136 13.70 -24.08 8.42
N VAL A 137 13.65 -24.59 9.64
CA VAL A 137 13.90 -23.80 10.86
C VAL A 137 15.13 -24.31 11.56
N GLU A 138 15.99 -23.37 11.94
CA GLU A 138 17.14 -23.59 12.79
C GLU A 138 16.99 -22.72 14.03
N VAL A 139 17.08 -23.32 15.21
CA VAL A 139 16.92 -22.62 16.49
C VAL A 139 18.19 -22.75 17.31
N HIS A 140 18.74 -21.61 17.73
CA HIS A 140 19.87 -21.50 18.65
C HIS A 140 19.33 -21.17 20.04
N ARG A 141 19.35 -22.16 20.94
CA ARG A 141 18.78 -22.01 22.27
C ARG A 141 19.45 -22.92 23.29
N ASN A 142 19.68 -22.42 24.50
CA ASN A 142 20.26 -23.19 25.62
C ASN A 142 21.62 -23.86 25.28
N GLY A 143 22.46 -23.20 24.50
CA GLY A 143 23.78 -23.72 24.09
C GLY A 143 23.75 -24.77 22.97
N LYS A 144 22.57 -25.00 22.37
CA LYS A 144 22.36 -26.04 21.35
C LYS A 144 21.76 -25.47 20.08
N ILE A 145 21.96 -26.17 18.98
CA ILE A 145 21.36 -25.92 17.67
C ILE A 145 20.37 -27.03 17.37
N TYR A 146 19.14 -26.62 17.08
CA TYR A 146 18.04 -27.53 16.72
C TYR A 146 17.59 -27.25 15.30
N HIS A 147 17.27 -28.32 14.55
CA HIS A 147 16.73 -28.25 13.19
C HIS A 147 15.40 -28.98 13.08
N GLN A 148 14.54 -28.46 12.22
CA GLN A 148 13.39 -29.17 11.66
C GLN A 148 13.10 -28.65 10.26
N GLU A 149 12.74 -29.55 9.36
CA GLU A 149 12.36 -29.21 7.99
C GLU A 149 10.93 -29.68 7.70
N TYR A 150 10.29 -28.98 6.78
CA TYR A 150 8.90 -29.21 6.42
C TYR A 150 8.74 -29.17 4.91
N GLU A 151 7.85 -30.00 4.40
CA GLU A 151 7.38 -29.96 3.02
C GLU A 151 5.86 -29.66 3.03
N ARG A 152 5.49 -28.51 2.47
CA ARG A 152 4.08 -28.06 2.41
C ARG A 152 3.36 -28.13 3.77
N GLY A 153 4.03 -27.73 4.83
CA GLY A 153 3.51 -27.72 6.19
C GLY A 153 3.65 -29.05 6.95
N ILE A 154 4.10 -30.12 6.32
CA ILE A 154 4.26 -31.45 6.92
C ILE A 154 5.71 -31.59 7.39
N PRO A 155 5.96 -31.93 8.69
CA PRO A 155 7.31 -32.16 9.18
C PRO A 155 7.94 -33.39 8.51
N MET A 156 9.16 -33.25 8.03
CA MET A 156 9.91 -34.34 7.40
C MET A 156 10.53 -35.28 8.45
N TYR A 157 10.75 -34.79 9.64
CA TYR A 157 11.31 -35.52 10.79
C TYR A 157 11.05 -34.72 12.08
N ASP A 158 11.15 -35.37 13.22
CA ASP A 158 11.08 -34.73 14.54
C ASP A 158 12.25 -33.76 14.75
N VAL A 159 12.07 -32.73 15.61
CA VAL A 159 13.13 -31.77 15.94
C VAL A 159 14.41 -32.50 16.38
N LYS A 160 15.54 -32.16 15.71
CA LYS A 160 16.83 -32.76 15.96
C LYS A 160 17.83 -31.76 16.53
N GLU A 161 18.57 -32.15 17.55
CA GLU A 161 19.79 -31.48 17.99
C GLU A 161 20.90 -31.79 16.99
N VAL A 162 21.52 -30.75 16.41
CA VAL A 162 22.53 -30.90 15.34
C VAL A 162 23.88 -30.31 15.71
N GLY A 163 23.97 -29.56 16.81
CA GLY A 163 25.25 -28.96 17.24
C GLY A 163 25.12 -28.14 18.51
N THR A 164 26.21 -27.46 18.84
CA THR A 164 26.29 -26.51 19.98
C THR A 164 26.61 -25.09 19.49
N THR A 165 26.19 -24.08 20.24
CA THR A 165 26.40 -22.67 19.89
C THR A 165 26.44 -21.79 21.13
N ASP A 166 27.20 -20.70 21.06
CA ASP A 166 27.17 -19.64 22.09
C ASP A 166 26.16 -18.53 21.77
N LYS A 167 25.48 -18.64 20.61
CA LYS A 167 24.48 -17.66 20.16
C LYS A 167 23.08 -18.10 20.52
N THR A 168 22.16 -17.16 20.52
CA THR A 168 20.70 -17.39 20.57
C THR A 168 20.07 -16.82 19.32
N GLY A 169 18.89 -17.31 18.93
CA GLY A 169 18.13 -16.78 17.80
C GLY A 169 17.37 -17.84 17.02
N THR A 170 16.69 -17.38 15.99
CA THR A 170 15.96 -18.25 15.06
C THR A 170 16.35 -17.92 13.63
N ILE A 171 16.51 -18.96 12.81
CA ILE A 171 16.74 -18.84 11.37
C ILE A 171 15.61 -19.60 10.68
N VAL A 172 14.85 -18.89 9.85
CA VAL A 172 13.77 -19.48 9.05
C VAL A 172 14.10 -19.30 7.58
N THR A 173 14.21 -20.40 6.84
CA THR A 173 14.39 -20.38 5.40
C THR A 173 13.19 -21.04 4.74
N PHE A 174 12.56 -20.40 3.77
CA PHE A 174 11.38 -20.94 3.10
C PHE A 174 11.35 -20.60 1.60
N LEU A 175 10.79 -21.54 0.82
CA LEU A 175 10.58 -21.43 -0.62
C LEU A 175 9.08 -21.44 -0.90
N PRO A 176 8.48 -20.37 -1.47
CA PRO A 176 7.04 -20.30 -1.70
C PRO A 176 6.57 -21.36 -2.71
N ASP A 177 5.32 -21.84 -2.53
CA ASP A 177 4.73 -22.87 -3.37
C ASP A 177 4.15 -22.29 -4.65
N ASN A 178 4.73 -22.66 -5.80
CA ASN A 178 4.28 -22.24 -7.13
C ASN A 178 2.93 -22.86 -7.57
N GLU A 179 2.39 -23.82 -6.84
CA GLU A 179 1.02 -24.31 -7.04
C GLU A 179 -0.01 -23.33 -6.45
N ILE A 180 0.41 -22.43 -5.55
CA ILE A 180 -0.45 -21.48 -4.86
C ILE A 180 -0.26 -20.06 -5.40
N PHE A 181 1.01 -19.63 -5.53
CA PHE A 181 1.35 -18.30 -6.00
C PHE A 181 1.58 -18.29 -7.51
N HIS A 182 0.90 -17.40 -8.21
CA HIS A 182 1.07 -17.21 -9.66
C HIS A 182 2.45 -16.64 -10.01
N GLU A 183 3.00 -15.84 -9.10
CA GLU A 183 4.34 -15.27 -9.16
C GLU A 183 5.08 -15.62 -7.87
N THR A 184 6.30 -16.13 -7.98
CA THR A 184 7.13 -16.51 -6.83
C THR A 184 8.41 -15.70 -6.72
N VAL A 185 8.55 -14.61 -7.50
CA VAL A 185 9.74 -13.75 -7.50
C VAL A 185 9.60 -12.65 -6.47
N TYR A 186 10.51 -12.62 -5.48
CA TYR A 186 10.55 -11.54 -4.50
C TYR A 186 11.21 -10.29 -5.08
N HIS A 187 10.60 -9.13 -4.80
CA HIS A 187 11.09 -7.82 -5.22
C HIS A 187 11.86 -7.15 -4.07
N PHE A 188 13.13 -6.82 -4.35
CA PHE A 188 14.01 -6.20 -3.36
C PHE A 188 13.44 -4.89 -2.83
N ASP A 189 12.94 -4.02 -3.70
CA ASP A 189 12.46 -2.68 -3.35
C ASP A 189 11.24 -2.72 -2.40
N ILE A 190 10.38 -3.74 -2.56
CA ILE A 190 9.20 -3.94 -1.68
C ILE A 190 9.66 -4.30 -0.26
N LEU A 191 10.58 -5.26 -0.15
CA LEU A 191 11.13 -5.67 1.15
C LEU A 191 11.96 -4.55 1.77
N GLN A 192 12.76 -3.84 0.97
CA GLN A 192 13.56 -2.68 1.37
C GLN A 192 12.69 -1.61 2.05
N SER A 193 11.59 -1.23 1.40
CA SER A 193 10.66 -0.21 1.93
C SER A 193 10.07 -0.64 3.28
N ARG A 194 9.66 -1.91 3.42
CA ARG A 194 9.09 -2.42 4.68
C ARG A 194 10.14 -2.49 5.80
N LEU A 195 11.34 -2.97 5.53
CA LEU A 195 12.40 -3.06 6.54
C LEU A 195 12.87 -1.67 7.00
N ARG A 196 12.94 -0.71 6.09
CA ARG A 196 13.21 0.69 6.42
C ARG A 196 12.13 1.26 7.35
N GLU A 197 10.85 1.05 7.05
CA GLU A 197 9.72 1.47 7.90
C GLU A 197 9.83 0.86 9.30
N LEU A 198 10.12 -0.46 9.39
CA LEU A 198 10.28 -1.14 10.66
C LEU A 198 11.46 -0.62 11.49
N SER A 199 12.55 -0.16 10.85
CA SER A 199 13.69 0.42 11.57
C SER A 199 13.33 1.74 12.26
N PHE A 200 12.44 2.55 11.66
CA PHE A 200 11.94 3.77 12.28
C PHE A 200 10.96 3.52 13.43
N LEU A 201 10.12 2.50 13.27
CA LEU A 201 9.13 2.12 14.30
C LEU A 201 9.77 1.44 15.51
N ASN A 202 11.01 0.96 15.37
CA ASN A 202 11.73 0.22 16.39
C ASN A 202 13.16 0.78 16.53
N LYS A 203 13.25 1.94 17.19
CA LYS A 203 14.49 2.67 17.43
C LYS A 203 15.62 1.75 17.92
N GLY A 204 16.79 1.83 17.27
CA GLY A 204 17.99 1.11 17.65
C GLY A 204 18.08 -0.35 17.19
N ILE A 205 17.04 -0.90 16.55
CA ILE A 205 17.10 -2.24 15.94
C ILE A 205 17.81 -2.13 14.59
N LYS A 206 18.73 -3.05 14.35
CA LYS A 206 19.44 -3.16 13.09
C LYS A 206 18.77 -4.21 12.20
N LEU A 207 18.30 -3.77 11.04
CA LEU A 207 17.77 -4.64 10.01
C LEU A 207 18.70 -4.62 8.79
N SER A 208 18.84 -5.75 8.10
CA SER A 208 19.53 -5.80 6.82
C SER A 208 18.74 -6.57 5.77
N LEU A 209 18.91 -6.21 4.50
CA LEU A 209 18.38 -6.94 3.36
C LEU A 209 19.51 -7.23 2.37
N THR A 210 19.68 -8.50 2.04
CA THR A 210 20.69 -8.95 1.07
C THR A 210 20.00 -9.67 -0.08
N ASP A 211 20.29 -9.30 -1.33
CA ASP A 211 19.84 -10.01 -2.53
C ASP A 211 21.01 -10.76 -3.16
N ARG A 212 21.05 -12.09 -2.99
CA ARG A 212 22.09 -12.96 -3.56
C ARG A 212 21.92 -13.25 -5.05
N ARG A 213 20.84 -12.78 -5.65
CA ARG A 213 20.59 -12.91 -7.10
C ARG A 213 21.27 -11.81 -7.91
N ARG A 214 21.75 -10.75 -7.23
CA ARG A 214 22.33 -9.56 -7.85
C ARG A 214 23.65 -9.21 -7.19
N GLU A 215 24.62 -8.86 -8.01
CA GLU A 215 25.91 -8.33 -7.56
C GLU A 215 26.01 -6.84 -7.93
N ASP A 216 26.70 -6.07 -7.12
CA ASP A 216 27.08 -4.71 -7.38
C ASP A 216 28.28 -4.62 -8.35
N GLU A 217 28.73 -3.40 -8.66
CA GLU A 217 29.86 -3.17 -9.58
C GLU A 217 31.21 -3.73 -9.03
N GLU A 218 31.28 -4.04 -7.72
CA GLU A 218 32.46 -4.58 -7.05
C GLU A 218 32.39 -6.10 -6.90
N GLY A 219 31.29 -6.76 -7.33
CA GLY A 219 31.06 -8.20 -7.23
C GLY A 219 30.56 -8.65 -5.85
N ASN A 220 30.07 -7.73 -5.03
CA ASN A 220 29.40 -8.06 -3.78
C ASN A 220 27.89 -8.18 -4.01
N PHE A 221 27.22 -9.01 -3.21
CA PHE A 221 25.77 -9.06 -3.23
C PHE A 221 25.16 -7.70 -2.86
N VAL A 222 24.10 -7.32 -3.56
CA VAL A 222 23.34 -6.10 -3.24
C VAL A 222 22.84 -6.19 -1.81
N LYS A 223 23.23 -5.24 -0.96
CA LYS A 223 22.89 -5.23 0.47
C LYS A 223 22.55 -3.82 0.96
N ASP A 224 21.44 -3.72 1.71
CA ASP A 224 21.07 -2.52 2.45
C ASP A 224 20.99 -2.78 3.95
N ASN A 225 21.33 -1.77 4.74
CA ASN A 225 21.24 -1.80 6.19
C ASN A 225 20.32 -0.65 6.65
N PHE A 226 19.45 -0.95 7.60
CA PHE A 226 18.48 -0.01 8.16
C PHE A 226 18.65 0.05 9.67
N ILE A 227 18.91 1.22 10.17
CA ILE A 227 18.96 1.54 11.59
C ILE A 227 18.53 3.00 11.75
N SER A 228 17.70 3.28 12.74
CA SER A 228 17.32 4.65 13.11
C SER A 228 17.69 4.89 14.57
N GLU A 229 18.38 5.98 14.83
CA GLU A 229 18.74 6.42 16.18
C GLU A 229 17.65 7.31 16.79
N ASN A 230 16.85 8.00 15.96
CA ASN A 230 15.81 8.93 16.40
C ASN A 230 14.39 8.41 16.16
N GLY A 231 14.22 7.21 15.58
CA GLY A 231 12.93 6.55 15.41
C GLY A 231 11.94 7.33 14.54
N LEU A 232 10.79 7.70 15.09
CA LEU A 232 9.74 8.41 14.35
C LEU A 232 10.15 9.80 13.86
N ILE A 233 11.13 10.44 14.48
CA ILE A 233 11.68 11.72 14.01
C ILE A 233 12.31 11.52 12.63
N ASP A 234 13.22 10.54 12.51
CA ASP A 234 13.88 10.22 11.24
C ASP A 234 12.86 9.82 10.17
N PHE A 235 11.76 9.18 10.60
CA PHE A 235 10.69 8.78 9.68
C PHE A 235 9.95 9.99 9.09
N VAL A 236 9.56 10.95 9.94
CA VAL A 236 8.92 12.20 9.48
C VAL A 236 9.87 13.00 8.59
N GLU A 237 11.15 13.07 8.95
CA GLU A 237 12.17 13.76 8.15
C GLU A 237 12.34 13.12 6.77
N LEU A 238 12.34 11.79 6.68
CA LEU A 238 12.37 11.08 5.40
C LEU A 238 11.13 11.37 4.54
N ILE A 239 9.93 11.35 5.14
CA ILE A 239 8.68 11.63 4.43
C ILE A 239 8.68 13.07 3.89
N ASP A 240 9.19 14.02 4.66
CA ASP A 240 9.25 15.44 4.29
C ASP A 240 10.55 15.85 3.58
N GLU A 241 11.43 14.91 3.24
CA GLU A 241 12.72 15.18 2.60
C GLU A 241 12.60 16.09 1.37
N ASN A 242 11.52 15.92 0.59
CA ASN A 242 11.28 16.63 -0.66
C ASN A 242 10.24 17.74 -0.54
N ARG A 243 10.00 18.26 0.68
CA ARG A 243 9.05 19.34 0.95
C ARG A 243 9.73 20.51 1.65
N GLU A 244 9.27 21.71 1.36
CA GLU A 244 9.70 22.90 2.10
C GLU A 244 9.13 22.87 3.50
N LYS A 245 10.03 22.80 4.49
CA LYS A 245 9.68 22.73 5.91
C LYS A 245 9.18 24.08 6.42
N LEU A 246 8.09 24.06 7.17
CA LEU A 246 7.55 25.26 7.84
C LEU A 246 8.15 25.47 9.23
N LEU A 247 8.57 24.40 9.90
CA LEU A 247 9.15 24.41 11.24
C LEU A 247 10.62 24.01 11.17
N ASP A 248 11.42 24.50 12.13
CA ASP A 248 12.86 24.21 12.19
C ASP A 248 13.16 22.78 12.67
N SER A 249 12.21 22.16 13.38
CA SER A 249 12.36 20.80 13.93
C SER A 249 11.05 20.03 13.95
N VAL A 250 11.17 18.71 13.95
CA VAL A 250 10.04 17.79 14.15
C VAL A 250 9.52 17.90 15.58
N ILE A 251 8.22 18.00 15.76
CA ILE A 251 7.55 17.92 17.06
C ILE A 251 7.46 16.44 17.42
N HIS A 252 8.11 16.03 18.49
CA HIS A 252 8.15 14.65 18.95
C HIS A 252 7.51 14.51 20.33
N MET A 253 6.72 13.45 20.49
CA MET A 253 5.99 13.11 21.70
C MET A 253 6.15 11.63 21.98
N ASP A 254 6.64 11.28 23.18
CA ASP A 254 6.71 9.90 23.68
C ASP A 254 6.20 9.87 25.12
N THR A 255 5.10 9.18 25.34
CA THR A 255 4.44 9.14 26.66
C THR A 255 3.56 7.90 26.81
N GLU A 256 3.15 7.62 28.05
CA GLU A 256 2.16 6.59 28.33
C GLU A 256 0.92 7.22 29.00
N LYS A 257 -0.26 6.90 28.49
CA LYS A 257 -1.54 7.33 29.06
C LYS A 257 -2.49 6.14 29.16
N ASN A 258 -3.05 5.98 30.36
CA ASN A 258 -3.98 4.90 30.67
C ASN A 258 -3.45 3.49 30.34
N GLY A 259 -2.13 3.27 30.50
CA GLY A 259 -1.47 2.01 30.16
C GLY A 259 -1.24 1.80 28.64
N VAL A 260 -1.44 2.83 27.82
CA VAL A 260 -1.16 2.81 26.39
C VAL A 260 0.06 3.69 26.10
N PRO A 261 1.21 3.13 25.69
CA PRO A 261 2.33 3.88 25.16
C PRO A 261 1.91 4.53 23.83
N VAL A 262 2.17 5.84 23.74
CA VAL A 262 1.84 6.69 22.58
C VAL A 262 3.09 7.44 22.17
N GLU A 263 3.60 7.16 20.99
CA GLU A 263 4.69 7.90 20.36
C GLU A 263 4.20 8.59 19.10
N ILE A 264 4.49 9.88 18.95
CA ILE A 264 4.06 10.68 17.80
C ILE A 264 5.21 11.58 17.40
N ALA A 265 5.50 11.61 16.10
CA ALA A 265 6.33 12.62 15.49
C ALA A 265 5.50 13.35 14.42
N MET A 266 5.58 14.68 14.38
CA MET A 266 4.84 15.46 13.38
C MET A 266 5.59 16.73 12.98
N HIS A 267 5.33 17.18 11.77
CA HIS A 267 5.91 18.37 11.19
C HIS A 267 4.90 19.07 10.27
N TYR A 268 5.03 20.39 10.15
CA TYR A 268 4.27 21.17 9.16
C TYR A 268 5.18 21.62 8.02
N ASN A 269 4.66 21.52 6.80
CA ASN A 269 5.31 21.93 5.57
C ASN A 269 4.40 22.83 4.73
N THR A 270 4.91 23.35 3.61
CA THR A 270 4.17 24.29 2.77
C THR A 270 3.16 23.61 1.84
N SER A 271 3.10 22.27 1.77
CA SER A 271 2.18 21.54 0.91
C SER A 271 0.71 21.72 1.31
N TYR A 272 -0.18 21.28 0.46
CA TYR A 272 -1.64 21.36 0.66
C TYR A 272 -2.26 20.02 1.09
N SER A 273 -1.45 18.98 1.19
CA SER A 273 -1.91 17.63 1.55
C SER A 273 -1.76 17.35 3.04
N GLU A 274 -2.65 16.50 3.57
CA GLU A 274 -2.49 15.82 4.85
C GLU A 274 -1.76 14.51 4.61
N ASN A 275 -0.73 14.23 5.41
CA ASN A 275 0.07 13.02 5.30
C ASN A 275 0.26 12.39 6.68
N ILE A 276 -0.69 11.57 7.10
CA ILE A 276 -0.70 10.94 8.41
C ILE A 276 -0.58 9.43 8.25
N HIS A 277 0.46 8.85 8.87
CA HIS A 277 0.69 7.43 8.95
C HIS A 277 0.44 6.93 10.37
N SER A 278 -0.36 5.88 10.52
CA SER A 278 -0.74 5.38 11.84
C SER A 278 -0.43 3.90 12.00
N TYR A 279 0.11 3.55 13.17
CA TYR A 279 0.60 2.22 13.49
C TYR A 279 0.11 1.75 14.85
N VAL A 280 -0.18 0.46 14.93
CA VAL A 280 -0.52 -0.24 16.17
C VAL A 280 0.36 -1.48 16.28
N ASN A 281 1.23 -1.55 17.29
CA ASN A 281 2.18 -2.66 17.46
C ASN A 281 3.00 -2.92 16.16
N ASN A 282 3.48 -1.85 15.51
CA ASN A 282 4.20 -1.85 14.24
C ASN A 282 3.39 -2.26 12.99
N ILE A 283 2.09 -2.50 13.14
CA ILE A 283 1.19 -2.80 12.01
C ILE A 283 0.66 -1.49 11.46
N ASN A 284 0.77 -1.29 10.15
CA ASN A 284 0.23 -0.13 9.46
C ASN A 284 -1.31 -0.22 9.39
N THR A 285 -1.98 0.74 10.03
CA THR A 285 -3.44 0.85 10.04
C THR A 285 -3.88 1.90 9.02
N HIS A 286 -3.79 1.56 7.74
CA HIS A 286 -4.04 2.52 6.66
C HIS A 286 -5.49 3.04 6.61
N GLU A 287 -6.46 2.30 7.14
CA GLU A 287 -7.84 2.77 7.35
C GLU A 287 -8.00 3.54 8.68
N GLY A 288 -6.92 3.74 9.43
CA GLY A 288 -6.90 4.48 10.69
C GLY A 288 -7.51 3.72 11.86
N GLY A 289 -8.44 4.35 12.55
CA GLY A 289 -9.11 3.79 13.73
C GLY A 289 -9.10 4.75 14.92
N THR A 290 -9.31 4.20 16.10
CA THR A 290 -9.52 4.97 17.35
C THR A 290 -8.34 5.84 17.74
N HIS A 291 -7.09 5.41 17.51
CA HIS A 291 -5.87 6.17 17.79
C HIS A 291 -5.76 7.40 16.86
N LEU A 292 -6.02 7.23 15.54
CA LEU A 292 -6.03 8.33 14.58
C LEU A 292 -7.15 9.33 14.89
N SER A 293 -8.35 8.84 15.24
CA SER A 293 -9.48 9.70 15.66
C SER A 293 -9.15 10.52 16.91
N GLY A 294 -8.48 9.90 17.90
CA GLY A 294 -7.99 10.59 19.09
C GLY A 294 -6.98 11.69 18.77
N PHE A 295 -6.02 11.40 17.90
CA PHE A 295 -5.02 12.37 17.42
C PHE A 295 -5.66 13.56 16.71
N ARG A 296 -6.51 13.33 15.70
CA ARG A 296 -7.18 14.38 14.92
C ARG A 296 -8.03 15.29 15.80
N ARG A 297 -8.74 14.71 16.77
CA ARG A 297 -9.57 15.47 17.72
C ARG A 297 -8.71 16.34 18.63
N ALA A 298 -7.65 15.80 19.23
CA ALA A 298 -6.80 16.52 20.13
C ALA A 298 -6.01 17.64 19.42
N LEU A 299 -5.44 17.35 18.24
CA LEU A 299 -4.75 18.32 17.41
C LEU A 299 -5.62 19.53 17.12
N THR A 300 -6.82 19.29 16.58
CA THR A 300 -7.79 20.35 16.23
C THR A 300 -8.18 21.17 17.45
N ARG A 301 -8.54 20.51 18.56
CA ARG A 301 -8.96 21.17 19.80
C ARG A 301 -7.85 22.03 20.39
N THR A 302 -6.63 21.50 20.46
CA THR A 302 -5.52 22.18 21.11
C THR A 302 -5.03 23.38 20.30
N LEU A 303 -4.85 23.23 18.99
CA LEU A 303 -4.47 24.33 18.10
C LEU A 303 -5.54 25.43 18.05
N LYS A 304 -6.83 25.04 17.99
CA LYS A 304 -7.92 26.00 18.01
C LYS A 304 -7.95 26.80 19.32
N ARG A 305 -7.85 26.13 20.46
CA ARG A 305 -7.78 26.77 21.78
C ARG A 305 -6.62 27.77 21.86
N TYR A 306 -5.41 27.35 21.47
CA TYR A 306 -4.24 28.23 21.46
C TYR A 306 -4.44 29.45 20.56
N ALA A 307 -5.01 29.27 19.37
CA ALA A 307 -5.27 30.35 18.43
C ALA A 307 -6.34 31.34 18.94
N ASP A 308 -7.36 30.86 19.66
CA ASP A 308 -8.38 31.69 20.32
C ASP A 308 -7.74 32.48 21.49
N GLU A 309 -7.03 31.81 22.41
CA GLU A 309 -6.41 32.42 23.58
C GLU A 309 -5.33 33.47 23.21
N SER A 310 -4.61 33.24 22.11
CA SER A 310 -3.62 34.18 21.57
C SER A 310 -4.22 35.35 20.78
N GLY A 311 -5.54 35.42 20.62
CA GLY A 311 -6.23 36.47 19.86
C GLY A 311 -6.02 36.42 18.34
N MET A 312 -5.43 35.36 17.83
CA MET A 312 -5.15 35.22 16.38
C MET A 312 -6.41 35.03 15.55
N LEU A 313 -7.50 34.56 16.18
CA LEU A 313 -8.79 34.33 15.51
C LEU A 313 -9.78 35.51 15.58
N ASP A 314 -9.50 36.57 16.34
CA ASP A 314 -10.41 37.70 16.59
C ASP A 314 -10.95 38.37 15.31
N LYS A 315 -10.15 38.38 14.25
CA LYS A 315 -10.51 39.02 12.96
C LYS A 315 -11.03 38.02 11.92
N VAL A 316 -11.12 36.75 12.26
CA VAL A 316 -11.56 35.72 11.33
C VAL A 316 -13.08 35.67 11.25
N LYS A 317 -13.64 35.88 10.05
CA LYS A 317 -15.10 35.95 9.79
C LYS A 317 -15.66 34.69 9.13
N PHE A 318 -14.93 33.60 9.13
CA PHE A 318 -15.32 32.33 8.53
C PHE A 318 -15.01 31.18 9.49
N GLU A 319 -15.69 30.08 9.33
CA GLU A 319 -15.51 28.89 10.14
C GLU A 319 -14.21 28.18 9.75
N ILE A 320 -13.43 27.77 10.75
CA ILE A 320 -12.23 26.93 10.59
C ILE A 320 -12.66 25.49 10.87
N ALA A 321 -12.51 24.62 9.88
CA ALA A 321 -12.82 23.20 9.99
C ALA A 321 -11.62 22.40 10.52
N GLY A 322 -11.88 21.19 11.00
CA GLY A 322 -10.82 20.29 11.48
C GLY A 322 -9.75 19.99 10.42
N ASP A 323 -10.14 19.93 9.14
CA ASP A 323 -9.25 19.67 8.01
C ASP A 323 -8.23 20.80 7.78
N ASP A 324 -8.61 22.04 8.08
CA ASP A 324 -7.71 23.18 7.92
C ASP A 324 -6.49 23.08 8.84
N PHE A 325 -6.64 22.43 10.01
CA PHE A 325 -5.56 22.16 10.95
C PHE A 325 -4.60 21.06 10.49
N ARG A 326 -4.97 20.30 9.47
CA ARG A 326 -4.17 19.18 8.97
C ARG A 326 -3.57 19.43 7.58
N GLU A 327 -3.88 20.55 6.95
CA GLU A 327 -3.26 20.93 5.68
C GLU A 327 -1.77 21.23 5.87
N GLY A 328 -0.92 20.54 5.12
CA GLY A 328 0.54 20.61 5.23
C GLY A 328 1.10 19.86 6.45
N LEU A 329 0.30 19.04 7.13
CA LEU A 329 0.75 18.21 8.25
C LEU A 329 1.30 16.88 7.75
N THR A 330 2.53 16.55 8.12
CA THR A 330 3.07 15.20 8.11
C THR A 330 3.14 14.70 9.54
N ALA A 331 2.58 13.51 9.81
CA ALA A 331 2.60 12.91 11.14
C ALA A 331 2.72 11.39 11.08
N VAL A 332 3.47 10.82 12.02
CA VAL A 332 3.53 9.38 12.27
C VAL A 332 3.06 9.13 13.70
N ILE A 333 2.07 8.26 13.85
CA ILE A 333 1.44 7.91 15.13
C ILE A 333 1.69 6.44 15.38
N SER A 334 2.36 6.10 16.46
CA SER A 334 2.62 4.72 16.90
C SER A 334 2.05 4.52 18.29
N VAL A 335 1.16 3.54 18.44
CA VAL A 335 0.63 3.14 19.73
C VAL A 335 0.96 1.67 20.00
N LYS A 336 1.22 1.34 21.27
CA LYS A 336 1.43 -0.04 21.72
C LYS A 336 0.21 -0.46 22.55
N VAL A 337 -0.52 -1.45 22.07
CA VAL A 337 -1.77 -1.94 22.67
C VAL A 337 -1.60 -3.41 23.03
N MET A 338 -1.88 -3.78 24.26
CA MET A 338 -1.72 -5.16 24.73
C MET A 338 -2.70 -6.13 24.06
N GLU A 339 -3.95 -5.70 23.87
CA GLU A 339 -5.02 -6.49 23.23
C GLU A 339 -5.69 -5.68 22.13
N PRO A 340 -5.02 -5.49 20.97
CA PRO A 340 -5.61 -4.70 19.90
C PRO A 340 -6.77 -5.45 19.24
N GLN A 341 -7.87 -4.73 19.05
CA GLN A 341 -9.05 -5.20 18.35
C GLN A 341 -9.11 -4.52 16.98
N PHE A 342 -8.90 -5.29 15.93
CA PHE A 342 -8.95 -4.79 14.57
C PHE A 342 -10.26 -5.13 13.88
N GLU A 343 -10.69 -4.28 12.97
CA GLU A 343 -11.76 -4.58 12.03
C GLU A 343 -11.20 -5.49 10.91
N GLY A 344 -11.40 -6.82 11.06
CA GLY A 344 -10.97 -7.82 10.08
C GLY A 344 -9.54 -8.38 10.25
N GLN A 345 -9.25 -9.42 9.48
CA GLN A 345 -8.00 -10.19 9.56
C GLN A 345 -6.78 -9.39 9.02
N THR A 346 -7.00 -8.48 8.10
CA THR A 346 -5.94 -7.65 7.49
C THR A 346 -5.42 -6.54 8.43
N LYS A 347 -6.03 -6.39 9.62
CA LYS A 347 -5.61 -5.46 10.69
C LYS A 347 -5.50 -3.99 10.25
N THR A 348 -6.31 -3.56 9.31
CA THR A 348 -6.23 -2.25 8.66
C THR A 348 -6.75 -1.10 9.50
N LYS A 349 -7.65 -1.39 10.48
CA LYS A 349 -8.30 -0.38 11.31
C LYS A 349 -8.43 -0.82 12.77
N LEU A 350 -8.04 0.04 13.71
CA LEU A 350 -8.12 -0.22 15.15
C LEU A 350 -9.50 0.14 15.71
N GLY A 351 -10.10 -0.78 16.49
CA GLY A 351 -11.42 -0.63 17.10
C GLY A 351 -11.44 -0.29 18.60
N ASN A 352 -10.33 -0.41 19.31
CA ASN A 352 -10.22 -0.20 20.76
C ASN A 352 -10.66 1.20 21.21
N LYS A 353 -11.80 1.34 21.84
CA LYS A 353 -12.38 2.65 22.23
C LYS A 353 -11.54 3.40 23.26
N GLU A 354 -10.90 2.70 24.21
CA GLU A 354 -10.02 3.26 25.25
C GLU A 354 -8.81 3.98 24.69
N VAL A 355 -8.30 3.54 23.54
CA VAL A 355 -7.12 4.15 22.88
C VAL A 355 -7.42 5.57 22.42
N THR A 356 -8.67 5.88 22.00
CA THR A 356 -9.07 7.24 21.62
C THR A 356 -8.80 8.24 22.74
N GLY A 357 -9.17 7.90 23.97
CA GLY A 357 -9.00 8.76 25.15
C GLY A 357 -7.51 8.92 25.54
N ALA A 358 -6.75 7.84 25.47
CA ALA A 358 -5.32 7.84 25.77
C ALA A 358 -4.55 8.77 24.81
N VAL A 359 -4.76 8.61 23.50
CA VAL A 359 -4.11 9.46 22.49
C VAL A 359 -4.59 10.90 22.56
N ASP A 360 -5.89 11.14 22.75
CA ASP A 360 -6.43 12.50 22.88
C ASP A 360 -5.81 13.26 24.06
N GLN A 361 -5.63 12.59 25.19
CA GLN A 361 -5.00 13.18 26.37
C GLN A 361 -3.51 13.44 26.14
N ALA A 362 -2.78 12.43 25.62
CA ALA A 362 -1.35 12.54 25.35
C ALA A 362 -1.04 13.73 24.43
N VAL A 363 -1.70 13.79 23.29
CA VAL A 363 -1.53 14.85 22.29
C VAL A 363 -1.93 16.22 22.86
N GLY A 364 -3.07 16.27 23.57
CA GLY A 364 -3.57 17.51 24.15
C GLY A 364 -2.61 18.15 25.14
N GLU A 365 -2.03 17.36 26.05
CA GLU A 365 -1.09 17.85 27.05
C GLU A 365 0.25 18.27 26.41
N MET A 366 0.86 17.40 25.64
CA MET A 366 2.19 17.63 25.08
C MET A 366 2.19 18.76 24.04
N LEU A 367 1.17 18.80 23.17
CA LEU A 367 1.05 19.87 22.18
C LEU A 367 0.77 21.23 22.83
N THR A 368 -0.01 21.26 23.93
CA THR A 368 -0.20 22.51 24.69
C THR A 368 1.14 23.04 25.21
N ASN A 369 1.93 22.18 25.87
CA ASN A 369 3.24 22.56 26.37
C ASN A 369 4.17 23.03 25.25
N TYR A 370 4.21 22.29 24.13
CA TYR A 370 5.03 22.66 22.97
C TYR A 370 4.69 24.06 22.41
N LEU A 371 3.40 24.35 22.26
CA LEU A 371 2.92 25.64 21.70
C LEU A 371 3.24 26.81 22.65
N GLU A 372 3.15 26.59 23.96
CA GLU A 372 3.50 27.60 24.98
C GLU A 372 5.00 27.85 25.04
N GLU A 373 5.81 26.79 24.90
CA GLU A 373 7.29 26.89 24.90
C GLU A 373 7.82 27.46 23.56
N ASN A 374 7.11 27.30 22.47
CA ASN A 374 7.55 27.68 21.11
C ASN A 374 6.56 28.64 20.41
N PRO A 375 6.34 29.87 20.94
CA PRO A 375 5.31 30.78 20.44
C PRO A 375 5.49 31.22 18.98
N ASN A 376 6.73 31.27 18.48
CA ASN A 376 7.01 31.60 17.09
C ASN A 376 6.56 30.48 16.15
N MET A 377 6.86 29.21 16.49
CA MET A 377 6.43 28.04 15.73
C MET A 377 4.90 27.89 15.79
N ALA A 378 4.31 28.07 16.96
CA ALA A 378 2.87 28.08 17.15
C ALA A 378 2.17 29.09 16.23
N LYS A 379 2.74 30.31 16.14
CA LYS A 379 2.24 31.34 15.22
C LYS A 379 2.31 30.93 13.76
N GLN A 380 3.39 30.30 13.32
CA GLN A 380 3.54 29.81 11.95
C GLN A 380 2.49 28.73 11.64
N ILE A 381 2.29 27.76 12.55
CA ILE A 381 1.25 26.74 12.41
C ILE A 381 -0.13 27.37 12.26
N VAL A 382 -0.50 28.29 13.18
CA VAL A 382 -1.82 28.95 13.12
C VAL A 382 -1.99 29.79 11.84
N GLN A 383 -0.94 30.45 11.36
CA GLN A 383 -0.98 31.17 10.08
C GLN A 383 -1.22 30.24 8.90
N LYS A 384 -0.60 29.06 8.88
CA LYS A 384 -0.85 28.03 7.85
C LYS A 384 -2.32 27.56 7.89
N VAL A 385 -2.85 27.28 9.09
CA VAL A 385 -4.27 26.92 9.31
C VAL A 385 -5.22 28.00 8.78
N LEU A 386 -4.95 29.28 9.07
CA LEU A 386 -5.75 30.39 8.59
C LEU A 386 -5.72 30.50 7.06
N LEU A 387 -4.57 30.29 6.44
CA LEU A 387 -4.42 30.28 4.98
C LEU A 387 -5.23 29.15 4.35
N ALA A 388 -5.17 27.95 4.92
CA ALA A 388 -5.95 26.80 4.49
C ALA A 388 -7.46 27.07 4.59
N ALA A 389 -7.93 27.59 5.73
CA ALA A 389 -9.33 27.95 5.95
C ALA A 389 -9.82 29.03 4.97
N GLN A 390 -8.98 30.02 4.66
CA GLN A 390 -9.30 31.05 3.65
C GLN A 390 -9.44 30.43 2.26
N ALA A 391 -8.50 29.58 1.86
CA ALA A 391 -8.53 28.89 0.57
C ALA A 391 -9.78 28.01 0.43
N ARG A 392 -10.12 27.22 1.46
CA ARG A 392 -11.32 26.38 1.51
C ARG A 392 -12.60 27.21 1.42
N ASN A 393 -12.69 28.31 2.16
CA ASN A 393 -13.87 29.20 2.12
C ASN A 393 -14.04 29.87 0.75
N ALA A 394 -12.94 30.28 0.11
CA ALA A 394 -12.97 30.80 -1.26
C ALA A 394 -13.45 29.72 -2.25
N ALA A 395 -12.96 28.48 -2.13
CA ALA A 395 -13.40 27.37 -2.96
C ALA A 395 -14.88 27.05 -2.79
N ARG A 396 -15.39 27.07 -1.55
CA ARG A 396 -16.83 26.87 -1.27
C ARG A 396 -17.67 27.94 -1.94
N LYS A 397 -17.32 29.21 -1.81
CA LYS A 397 -18.05 30.33 -2.45
C LYS A 397 -18.06 30.21 -3.98
N ALA A 398 -16.92 29.80 -4.56
CA ALA A 398 -16.85 29.58 -6.01
C ALA A 398 -17.78 28.43 -6.45
N ARG A 399 -17.82 27.32 -5.70
CA ARG A 399 -18.75 26.19 -5.97
C ARG A 399 -20.22 26.64 -5.88
N GLU A 400 -20.59 27.36 -4.83
CA GLU A 400 -21.97 27.87 -4.67
C GLU A 400 -22.39 28.76 -5.84
N MET A 401 -21.50 29.63 -6.34
CA MET A 401 -21.76 30.45 -7.53
C MET A 401 -21.96 29.61 -8.80
N VAL A 402 -21.17 28.53 -8.97
CA VAL A 402 -21.30 27.62 -10.11
C VAL A 402 -22.56 26.77 -10.00
N GLN A 403 -22.90 26.27 -8.80
CA GLN A 403 -24.13 25.49 -8.58
C GLN A 403 -25.39 26.34 -8.84
N ARG A 404 -25.43 27.61 -8.44
CA ARG A 404 -26.55 28.52 -8.77
C ARG A 404 -26.71 28.73 -10.27
N LYS A 405 -25.64 28.66 -11.06
CA LYS A 405 -25.70 28.70 -12.53
C LYS A 405 -26.14 27.39 -13.17
N ASN A 406 -25.87 26.25 -12.54
CA ASN A 406 -26.13 24.90 -13.08
C ASN A 406 -27.48 24.31 -12.70
N VAL A 407 -28.25 24.93 -11.78
CA VAL A 407 -29.62 24.50 -11.46
C VAL A 407 -30.58 24.66 -12.67
N LEU A 408 -30.17 25.39 -13.71
CA LEU A 408 -30.89 25.55 -14.99
C LEU A 408 -30.42 24.59 -16.10
N SER A 409 -29.30 23.86 -15.92
CA SER A 409 -28.82 22.83 -16.84
C SER A 409 -28.70 21.53 -16.07
N GLY A 410 -29.58 20.57 -16.34
CA GLY A 410 -29.72 19.31 -15.62
C GLY A 410 -28.39 18.59 -15.39
N SER A 411 -28.21 18.01 -14.19
CA SER A 411 -27.10 17.20 -13.74
C SER A 411 -26.98 15.91 -14.56
N GLY A 412 -26.43 16.01 -15.78
CA GLY A 412 -26.15 14.86 -16.65
C GLY A 412 -24.70 14.40 -16.48
N LEU A 413 -24.46 13.13 -16.84
CA LEU A 413 -23.12 12.58 -17.01
C LEU A 413 -22.30 13.46 -17.98
N PRO A 414 -20.94 13.46 -17.87
CA PRO A 414 -20.09 14.25 -18.76
C PRO A 414 -20.43 13.98 -20.22
N GLY A 415 -20.62 15.00 -21.03
CA GLY A 415 -20.98 14.85 -22.44
C GLY A 415 -19.95 14.08 -23.28
N LYS A 416 -18.72 13.96 -22.77
CA LYS A 416 -17.66 13.16 -23.37
C LYS A 416 -17.72 11.67 -23.02
N LEU A 417 -18.38 11.29 -21.92
CA LEU A 417 -18.48 9.92 -21.47
C LEU A 417 -19.31 9.09 -22.45
N ALA A 418 -18.73 8.04 -23.00
CA ALA A 418 -19.47 6.98 -23.65
C ALA A 418 -19.73 5.89 -22.63
N ASP A 419 -20.89 5.94 -21.98
CA ASP A 419 -21.28 5.04 -20.89
C ASP A 419 -21.61 3.62 -21.39
N CYS A 420 -21.62 2.63 -20.47
CA CYS A 420 -22.06 1.26 -20.72
C CYS A 420 -23.53 1.07 -20.33
N SER A 421 -24.11 -0.05 -20.77
CA SER A 421 -25.52 -0.35 -20.57
C SER A 421 -25.80 -1.07 -19.26
N ASP A 422 -24.87 -1.89 -18.78
CA ASP A 422 -24.98 -2.60 -17.50
C ASP A 422 -24.98 -1.60 -16.34
N LYS A 423 -25.65 -1.94 -15.26
CA LYS A 423 -25.77 -1.13 -14.04
C LYS A 423 -25.09 -1.77 -12.84
N ASP A 424 -24.59 -2.98 -12.99
CA ASP A 424 -23.85 -3.70 -11.95
C ASP A 424 -22.39 -3.23 -11.94
N PRO A 425 -21.93 -2.48 -10.90
CA PRO A 425 -20.57 -1.94 -10.86
C PRO A 425 -19.48 -3.00 -10.92
N GLU A 426 -19.75 -4.21 -10.39
CA GLU A 426 -18.77 -5.32 -10.37
C GLU A 426 -18.45 -5.83 -11.78
N LYS A 427 -19.41 -5.70 -12.71
CA LYS A 427 -19.24 -6.09 -14.11
C LYS A 427 -18.75 -4.97 -14.99
N CYS A 428 -18.95 -3.72 -14.57
CA CYS A 428 -18.66 -2.54 -15.36
C CYS A 428 -17.22 -2.07 -15.20
N GLU A 429 -16.65 -1.62 -16.31
CA GLU A 429 -15.31 -1.03 -16.34
C GLU A 429 -15.29 0.27 -17.14
N ILE A 430 -14.44 1.22 -16.73
CA ILE A 430 -14.23 2.49 -17.41
C ILE A 430 -12.79 2.64 -17.85
N PHE A 431 -12.57 3.03 -19.12
CA PHE A 431 -11.27 3.38 -19.66
C PHE A 431 -11.10 4.89 -19.66
N LEU A 432 -10.07 5.39 -18.98
CA LEU A 432 -9.59 6.75 -19.05
C LEU A 432 -8.59 6.84 -20.18
N VAL A 433 -8.98 7.45 -21.30
CA VAL A 433 -8.21 7.37 -22.55
C VAL A 433 -7.58 8.72 -22.87
N GLU A 434 -6.32 8.72 -23.27
CA GLU A 434 -5.63 9.91 -23.71
C GLU A 434 -6.19 10.43 -25.05
N GLY A 435 -6.76 11.64 -24.99
CA GLY A 435 -7.20 12.38 -26.18
C GLY A 435 -8.48 11.87 -26.83
N ASP A 436 -9.04 12.72 -27.69
CA ASP A 436 -10.28 12.42 -28.40
C ASP A 436 -10.08 11.42 -29.57
N SER A 437 -8.87 11.34 -30.14
CA SER A 437 -8.56 10.42 -31.25
C SER A 437 -8.59 8.96 -30.78
N ALA A 438 -7.74 8.63 -29.79
CA ALA A 438 -7.71 7.29 -29.20
C ALA A 438 -9.06 6.95 -28.51
N GLY A 439 -9.70 7.94 -27.89
CA GLY A 439 -11.06 7.82 -27.35
C GLY A 439 -12.10 7.46 -28.40
N GLY A 440 -11.96 7.97 -29.62
CA GLY A 440 -12.82 7.61 -30.76
C GLY A 440 -12.67 6.15 -31.19
N THR A 441 -11.43 5.69 -31.31
CA THR A 441 -11.11 4.28 -31.63
C THR A 441 -11.60 3.35 -30.51
N ALA A 442 -11.34 3.69 -29.25
CA ALA A 442 -11.81 2.92 -28.10
C ALA A 442 -13.35 2.83 -28.03
N LYS A 443 -14.06 3.92 -28.31
CA LYS A 443 -15.53 3.93 -28.40
C LYS A 443 -16.09 2.99 -29.47
N GLN A 444 -15.36 2.81 -30.57
CA GLN A 444 -15.76 1.88 -31.64
C GLN A 444 -15.44 0.43 -31.28
N GLY A 445 -14.27 0.17 -30.68
CA GLY A 445 -13.78 -1.17 -30.34
C GLY A 445 -14.40 -1.79 -29.08
N ARG A 446 -14.92 -0.99 -28.15
CA ARG A 446 -15.40 -1.47 -26.83
C ARG A 446 -16.62 -2.40 -26.91
N ASP A 447 -16.80 -3.22 -25.92
CA ASP A 447 -18.10 -3.82 -25.62
C ASP A 447 -18.98 -2.79 -24.90
N ARG A 448 -20.05 -2.36 -25.56
CA ARG A 448 -20.97 -1.32 -25.06
C ARG A 448 -21.81 -1.79 -23.87
N PHE A 449 -21.85 -3.06 -23.61
CA PHE A 449 -22.64 -3.60 -22.52
C PHE A 449 -22.00 -3.26 -21.17
N PHE A 450 -20.71 -3.51 -21.01
CA PHE A 450 -20.03 -3.34 -19.72
C PHE A 450 -18.84 -2.36 -19.73
N GLN A 451 -18.40 -1.88 -20.91
CA GLN A 451 -17.24 -0.95 -21.01
C GLN A 451 -17.69 0.48 -21.29
N ALA A 452 -17.21 1.42 -20.46
CA ALA A 452 -17.36 2.86 -20.64
C ALA A 452 -16.02 3.49 -21.08
N ILE A 453 -16.08 4.58 -21.85
CA ILE A 453 -14.90 5.34 -22.31
C ILE A 453 -15.04 6.80 -21.91
N LEU A 454 -14.05 7.32 -21.20
CA LEU A 454 -13.90 8.74 -20.87
C LEU A 454 -12.60 9.27 -21.49
N PRO A 455 -12.67 10.01 -22.62
CA PRO A 455 -11.50 10.70 -23.15
C PRO A 455 -11.10 11.87 -22.26
N LEU A 456 -9.80 11.97 -21.96
CA LEU A 456 -9.20 13.09 -21.23
C LEU A 456 -8.48 14.02 -22.22
N ARG A 457 -8.63 15.33 -22.06
CA ARG A 457 -7.98 16.31 -22.95
C ARG A 457 -6.55 16.60 -22.50
N GLY A 458 -5.59 15.79 -22.98
CA GLY A 458 -4.17 16.00 -22.73
C GLY A 458 -3.79 15.89 -21.25
N LYS A 459 -2.76 16.63 -20.85
CA LYS A 459 -2.22 16.62 -19.49
C LYS A 459 -3.21 17.24 -18.50
N ILE A 460 -3.68 16.45 -17.55
CA ILE A 460 -4.53 16.96 -16.47
C ILE A 460 -3.72 17.83 -15.50
N LEU A 461 -4.41 18.56 -14.62
CA LEU A 461 -3.77 19.39 -13.61
C LEU A 461 -2.88 18.54 -12.70
N ASN A 462 -1.63 18.97 -12.48
CA ASN A 462 -0.78 18.39 -11.45
C ASN A 462 -1.30 18.78 -10.06
N VAL A 463 -1.96 17.84 -9.40
CA VAL A 463 -2.62 18.07 -8.11
C VAL A 463 -1.64 18.16 -6.94
N GLU A 464 -0.39 17.71 -7.11
CA GLU A 464 0.65 17.87 -6.10
C GLU A 464 1.00 19.34 -5.87
N LYS A 465 0.96 20.16 -6.92
CA LYS A 465 1.29 21.60 -6.91
C LYS A 465 0.07 22.51 -6.78
N ALA A 466 -1.13 21.98 -6.95
CA ALA A 466 -2.33 22.78 -7.07
C ALA A 466 -3.05 22.94 -5.73
N MET A 467 -3.46 24.16 -5.41
CA MET A 467 -4.39 24.41 -4.31
C MET A 467 -5.69 23.62 -4.52
N GLN A 468 -6.25 23.06 -3.47
CA GLN A 468 -7.44 22.20 -3.50
C GLN A 468 -8.62 22.78 -4.31
N HIS A 469 -8.88 24.09 -4.21
CA HIS A 469 -9.98 24.72 -4.98
C HIS A 469 -9.76 24.63 -6.49
N LYS A 470 -8.50 24.77 -6.98
CA LYS A 470 -8.16 24.65 -8.40
C LYS A 470 -8.33 23.20 -8.89
N VAL A 471 -8.05 22.23 -8.02
CA VAL A 471 -8.27 20.81 -8.33
C VAL A 471 -9.74 20.56 -8.63
N PHE A 472 -10.64 21.05 -7.78
CA PHE A 472 -12.09 20.87 -7.96
C PHE A 472 -12.73 21.82 -9.00
N GLU A 473 -12.04 22.85 -9.45
CA GLU A 473 -12.43 23.70 -10.58
C GLU A 473 -12.02 23.10 -11.93
N ASN A 474 -11.05 22.19 -11.96
CA ASN A 474 -10.56 21.58 -13.18
C ASN A 474 -11.64 20.68 -13.82
N GLU A 475 -11.93 20.90 -15.11
CA GLU A 475 -13.00 20.22 -15.84
C GLU A 475 -12.74 18.70 -16.00
N GLU A 476 -11.51 18.28 -16.27
CA GLU A 476 -11.19 16.86 -16.45
C GLU A 476 -11.34 16.10 -15.12
N ILE A 477 -10.94 16.71 -14.00
CA ILE A 477 -11.12 16.15 -12.66
C ILE A 477 -12.62 16.05 -12.31
N LYS A 478 -13.41 17.09 -12.59
CA LYS A 478 -14.87 17.04 -12.41
C LYS A 478 -15.52 15.93 -13.23
N ASN A 479 -15.07 15.78 -14.48
CA ASN A 479 -15.56 14.73 -15.36
C ASN A 479 -15.26 13.33 -14.79
N MET A 480 -14.08 13.10 -14.21
CA MET A 480 -13.73 11.83 -13.54
C MET A 480 -14.64 11.57 -12.34
N TYR A 481 -14.79 12.52 -11.41
CA TYR A 481 -15.71 12.36 -10.26
C TYR A 481 -17.13 12.05 -10.70
N THR A 482 -17.65 12.80 -11.68
CA THR A 482 -19.03 12.64 -12.18
C THR A 482 -19.20 11.30 -12.91
N ALA A 483 -18.22 10.88 -13.72
CA ALA A 483 -18.28 9.63 -14.44
C ALA A 483 -18.26 8.43 -13.48
N LEU A 484 -17.39 8.47 -12.46
CA LEU A 484 -17.26 7.42 -11.45
C LEU A 484 -18.47 7.36 -10.51
N GLY A 485 -19.20 8.45 -10.34
CA GLY A 485 -20.34 8.55 -9.43
C GLY A 485 -19.96 8.73 -7.97
N VAL A 486 -18.67 8.98 -7.67
CA VAL A 486 -18.17 9.13 -6.30
C VAL A 486 -18.25 10.58 -5.84
N THR A 487 -18.38 10.77 -4.53
CA THR A 487 -18.37 12.08 -3.88
C THR A 487 -17.37 12.08 -2.73
N ILE A 488 -16.84 13.27 -2.41
CA ILE A 488 -15.98 13.45 -1.25
C ILE A 488 -16.84 13.79 -0.05
N GLY A 489 -16.55 13.15 1.07
CA GLY A 489 -17.20 13.33 2.36
C GLY A 489 -18.15 12.19 2.70
N THR A 490 -17.88 11.55 3.82
CA THR A 490 -18.76 10.61 4.55
C THR A 490 -19.29 11.30 5.81
N GLU A 491 -20.17 10.65 6.57
CA GLU A 491 -20.63 11.17 7.86
C GLU A 491 -19.49 11.28 8.88
N ASP A 492 -18.50 10.39 8.78
CA ASP A 492 -17.39 10.29 9.73
C ASP A 492 -16.15 11.09 9.31
N ASP A 493 -15.90 11.27 8.00
CA ASP A 493 -14.73 11.98 7.46
C ASP A 493 -15.13 12.82 6.22
N SER A 494 -14.90 14.11 6.30
CA SER A 494 -15.22 15.07 5.22
C SER A 494 -14.33 14.94 3.99
N LYS A 495 -13.20 14.22 4.09
CA LYS A 495 -12.27 13.95 2.98
C LYS A 495 -12.36 12.54 2.42
N ALA A 496 -12.92 11.59 3.17
CA ALA A 496 -13.09 10.23 2.71
C ALA A 496 -13.96 10.14 1.46
N LEU A 497 -13.64 9.20 0.58
CA LEU A 497 -14.37 8.99 -0.64
C LEU A 497 -15.62 8.14 -0.36
N ASN A 498 -16.78 8.63 -0.75
CA ASN A 498 -18.00 7.84 -0.66
C ASN A 498 -18.10 6.89 -1.87
N LEU A 499 -17.93 5.60 -1.65
CA LEU A 499 -17.94 4.56 -2.67
C LEU A 499 -19.31 3.94 -2.93
N GLU A 500 -20.37 4.26 -2.15
CA GLU A 500 -21.69 3.65 -2.29
C GLU A 500 -22.31 3.79 -3.68
N LYS A 501 -21.92 4.86 -4.40
CA LYS A 501 -22.42 5.16 -5.75
C LYS A 501 -21.38 4.93 -6.84
N LEU A 502 -20.28 4.24 -6.49
CA LEU A 502 -19.26 3.89 -7.49
C LEU A 502 -19.89 3.06 -8.62
N ARG A 503 -19.64 3.48 -9.85
CA ARG A 503 -20.30 2.91 -11.04
C ARG A 503 -19.49 1.83 -11.74
N TYR A 504 -18.18 1.75 -11.46
CA TYR A 504 -17.26 0.83 -12.12
C TYR A 504 -16.25 0.29 -11.12
N HIS A 505 -16.20 -1.03 -10.92
CA HIS A 505 -15.19 -1.67 -10.06
C HIS A 505 -13.88 -1.96 -10.81
N LYS A 506 -13.77 -1.49 -12.07
CA LYS A 506 -12.51 -1.52 -12.80
C LYS A 506 -12.31 -0.20 -13.54
N ILE A 507 -11.27 0.53 -13.14
CA ILE A 507 -10.89 1.82 -13.70
C ILE A 507 -9.55 1.62 -14.39
N VAL A 508 -9.51 1.77 -15.71
CA VAL A 508 -8.33 1.45 -16.52
C VAL A 508 -7.73 2.72 -17.12
N ILE A 509 -6.51 3.03 -16.76
CA ILE A 509 -5.73 4.10 -17.38
C ILE A 509 -5.16 3.55 -18.69
N MET A 510 -5.47 4.20 -19.81
CA MET A 510 -5.04 3.82 -21.14
C MET A 510 -4.45 5.03 -21.87
N THR A 511 -3.12 5.13 -21.86
CA THR A 511 -2.32 6.21 -22.46
C THR A 511 -1.43 5.68 -23.57
N ASP A 512 -0.91 6.57 -24.40
CA ASP A 512 0.04 6.25 -25.45
C ASP A 512 1.36 5.70 -24.86
N ALA A 513 2.07 4.89 -25.63
CA ALA A 513 3.34 4.26 -25.22
C ALA A 513 4.55 5.20 -25.45
N ASP A 514 4.38 6.49 -25.24
CA ASP A 514 5.41 7.51 -25.37
C ASP A 514 5.66 8.26 -24.05
N VAL A 515 6.56 9.24 -24.08
CA VAL A 515 6.92 10.02 -22.89
C VAL A 515 5.77 10.92 -22.41
N ASP A 516 4.92 11.40 -23.30
CA ASP A 516 3.76 12.22 -22.95
C ASP A 516 2.66 11.37 -22.32
N GLY A 517 2.39 10.19 -22.88
CA GLY A 517 1.45 9.22 -22.29
C GLY A 517 1.89 8.75 -20.91
N SER A 518 3.18 8.48 -20.72
CA SER A 518 3.75 8.14 -19.41
C SER A 518 3.57 9.28 -18.39
N HIS A 519 3.73 10.53 -18.82
CA HIS A 519 3.50 11.70 -17.99
C HIS A 519 2.01 11.85 -17.63
N ILE A 520 1.10 11.65 -18.60
CA ILE A 520 -0.35 11.70 -18.36
C ILE A 520 -0.77 10.61 -17.37
N ALA A 521 -0.27 9.38 -17.55
CA ALA A 521 -0.50 8.30 -16.59
C ALA A 521 -0.03 8.67 -15.18
N THR A 522 1.17 9.27 -15.06
CA THR A 522 1.71 9.74 -13.77
C THR A 522 0.84 10.82 -13.13
N LEU A 523 0.35 11.79 -13.90
CA LEU A 523 -0.58 12.82 -13.40
C LEU A 523 -1.89 12.21 -12.90
N ILE A 524 -2.45 11.23 -13.62
CA ILE A 524 -3.66 10.50 -13.23
C ILE A 524 -3.40 9.72 -11.95
N LEU A 525 -2.28 8.97 -11.86
CA LEU A 525 -1.89 8.24 -10.65
C LEU A 525 -1.70 9.16 -9.45
N THR A 526 -1.06 10.34 -9.64
CA THR A 526 -0.92 11.36 -8.59
C THR A 526 -2.29 11.81 -8.08
N PHE A 527 -3.24 12.04 -9.00
CA PHE A 527 -4.61 12.42 -8.63
C PHE A 527 -5.32 11.31 -7.84
N TYR A 528 -5.26 10.06 -8.29
CA TYR A 528 -5.86 8.94 -7.56
C TYR A 528 -5.21 8.73 -6.19
N PHE A 529 -3.89 8.80 -6.11
CA PHE A 529 -3.17 8.66 -4.84
C PHE A 529 -3.54 9.75 -3.82
N ARG A 530 -3.71 11.02 -4.26
CA ARG A 530 -4.00 12.15 -3.38
C ARG A 530 -5.47 12.34 -3.02
N TYR A 531 -6.39 11.95 -3.91
CA TYR A 531 -7.82 12.29 -3.78
C TYR A 531 -8.77 11.09 -3.84
N MET A 532 -8.31 9.93 -4.24
CA MET A 532 -9.11 8.71 -4.42
C MET A 532 -8.32 7.46 -4.01
N LYS A 533 -7.56 7.54 -2.94
CA LYS A 533 -6.66 6.48 -2.48
C LYS A 533 -7.41 5.18 -2.22
N GLU A 534 -8.63 5.26 -1.70
CA GLU A 534 -9.51 4.14 -1.42
C GLU A 534 -9.82 3.29 -2.67
N LEU A 535 -9.82 3.90 -3.88
CA LEU A 535 -10.00 3.14 -5.13
C LEU A 535 -8.78 2.28 -5.47
N ILE A 536 -7.58 2.70 -5.07
CA ILE A 536 -6.35 1.91 -5.22
C ILE A 536 -6.35 0.78 -4.17
N GLU A 537 -6.65 1.11 -2.92
CA GLU A 537 -6.66 0.17 -1.79
C GLU A 537 -7.69 -0.95 -1.97
N ASN A 538 -8.84 -0.64 -2.58
CA ASN A 538 -9.86 -1.64 -2.95
C ASN A 538 -9.56 -2.36 -4.26
N GLY A 539 -8.43 -2.09 -4.92
CA GLY A 539 -7.99 -2.81 -6.11
C GLY A 539 -8.76 -2.48 -7.39
N TYR A 540 -9.39 -1.30 -7.48
CA TYR A 540 -10.21 -0.92 -8.64
C TYR A 540 -9.41 -0.21 -9.74
N LEU A 541 -8.15 0.20 -9.50
CA LEU A 541 -7.34 0.95 -10.46
C LEU A 541 -6.36 0.05 -11.22
N TYR A 542 -6.34 0.18 -12.54
CA TYR A 542 -5.50 -0.60 -13.45
C TYR A 542 -4.83 0.29 -14.49
N ILE A 543 -3.71 -0.19 -15.04
CA ILE A 543 -3.05 0.38 -16.22
C ILE A 543 -3.14 -0.64 -17.34
N ALA A 544 -3.64 -0.23 -18.50
CA ALA A 544 -3.62 -1.03 -19.69
C ALA A 544 -2.21 -1.16 -20.27
N THR A 545 -1.87 -2.33 -20.76
CA THR A 545 -0.57 -2.62 -21.38
C THR A 545 -0.80 -3.00 -22.86
N PRO A 546 -0.92 -2.01 -23.77
CA PRO A 546 -1.04 -2.29 -25.20
C PRO A 546 0.28 -2.87 -25.74
N PRO A 547 0.27 -3.62 -26.86
CA PRO A 547 1.47 -4.13 -27.49
C PRO A 547 2.28 -2.99 -28.10
N LEU A 548 3.61 -3.14 -28.10
CA LEU A 548 4.54 -2.19 -28.71
C LEU A 548 4.76 -2.47 -30.19
N TYR A 549 4.62 -3.73 -30.62
CA TYR A 549 4.90 -4.15 -32.00
C TYR A 549 3.84 -5.09 -32.56
N LEU A 550 3.64 -5.02 -33.87
CA LEU A 550 2.97 -6.01 -34.68
C LEU A 550 3.98 -6.60 -35.67
N VAL A 551 4.23 -7.89 -35.58
CA VAL A 551 5.04 -8.67 -36.52
C VAL A 551 4.11 -9.41 -37.45
N LYS A 552 4.16 -9.14 -38.77
CA LYS A 552 3.21 -9.64 -39.76
C LYS A 552 3.90 -10.22 -40.98
N LYS A 553 3.45 -11.40 -41.41
CA LYS A 553 3.84 -12.04 -42.66
C LYS A 553 2.63 -12.64 -43.39
N GLY A 554 2.19 -11.99 -44.44
CA GLY A 554 0.98 -12.39 -45.16
C GLY A 554 -0.28 -12.28 -44.30
N LYS A 555 -0.91 -13.41 -43.96
CA LYS A 555 -2.09 -13.46 -43.08
C LYS A 555 -1.76 -13.72 -41.61
N GLU A 556 -0.54 -14.17 -41.35
CA GLU A 556 -0.08 -14.43 -39.98
C GLU A 556 0.37 -13.12 -39.32
N GLN A 557 -0.11 -12.87 -38.10
CA GLN A 557 0.21 -11.67 -37.34
C GLN A 557 0.37 -12.02 -35.87
N HIS A 558 1.40 -11.42 -35.22
CA HIS A 558 1.69 -11.57 -33.81
C HIS A 558 1.95 -10.21 -33.18
N TYR A 559 1.30 -9.95 -32.05
CA TYR A 559 1.56 -8.77 -31.24
C TYR A 559 2.68 -9.08 -30.22
N CYS A 560 3.57 -8.11 -29.99
CA CYS A 560 4.68 -8.26 -29.06
C CYS A 560 4.72 -7.05 -28.10
N TRP A 561 4.97 -7.34 -26.83
CA TRP A 561 4.98 -6.34 -25.74
C TRP A 561 6.40 -5.93 -25.34
N SER A 562 7.42 -6.63 -25.83
CA SER A 562 8.82 -6.31 -25.59
C SER A 562 9.69 -6.42 -26.86
N ASP A 563 10.91 -5.87 -26.80
CA ASP A 563 11.89 -6.03 -27.89
C ASP A 563 12.31 -7.48 -28.05
N GLU A 564 12.44 -8.21 -26.94
CA GLU A 564 12.82 -9.62 -26.92
C GLU A 564 11.76 -10.49 -27.62
N GLU A 565 10.47 -10.26 -27.34
CA GLU A 565 9.37 -10.97 -28.00
C GLU A 565 9.34 -10.68 -29.50
N ARG A 566 9.54 -9.39 -29.89
CA ARG A 566 9.64 -8.99 -31.30
C ARG A 566 10.75 -9.75 -31.99
N ASP A 567 11.96 -9.77 -31.44
CA ASP A 567 13.14 -10.38 -32.06
C ASP A 567 12.97 -11.88 -32.21
N LEU A 568 12.42 -12.58 -31.21
CA LEU A 568 12.06 -13.99 -31.28
C LEU A 568 11.03 -14.28 -32.38
N MET A 569 10.03 -13.40 -32.56
CA MET A 569 9.01 -13.57 -33.59
C MET A 569 9.56 -13.28 -34.99
N VAL A 570 10.44 -12.31 -35.14
CA VAL A 570 11.11 -11.99 -36.40
C VAL A 570 11.99 -13.17 -36.86
N GLU A 571 12.71 -13.80 -35.95
CA GLU A 571 13.50 -15.02 -36.25
C GLU A 571 12.59 -16.17 -36.72
N LYS A 572 11.48 -16.41 -36.03
CA LYS A 572 10.52 -17.46 -36.38
C LYS A 572 9.84 -17.21 -37.73
N MET A 573 9.50 -15.97 -38.00
CA MET A 573 8.70 -15.60 -39.18
C MET A 573 9.56 -15.05 -40.33
N ASN A 574 10.81 -15.39 -40.44
CA ASN A 574 11.81 -14.91 -41.41
C ASN A 574 11.23 -14.09 -42.59
N GLY A 575 11.56 -12.78 -42.64
CA GLY A 575 11.03 -11.84 -43.65
C GLY A 575 9.66 -11.23 -43.29
N ALA A 576 9.27 -11.23 -42.02
CA ALA A 576 8.08 -10.54 -41.53
C ALA A 576 8.26 -9.01 -41.56
N ASN A 577 7.17 -8.31 -41.73
CA ASN A 577 7.09 -6.85 -41.61
C ASN A 577 6.86 -6.49 -40.14
N ILE A 578 7.57 -5.49 -39.62
CA ILE A 578 7.45 -5.00 -38.25
C ILE A 578 6.76 -3.64 -38.28
N GLN A 579 5.66 -3.50 -37.57
CA GLN A 579 5.03 -2.22 -37.29
C GLN A 579 5.21 -1.91 -35.80
N ARG A 580 5.78 -0.75 -35.47
CA ARG A 580 5.86 -0.24 -34.11
C ARG A 580 4.67 0.66 -33.85
N TYR A 581 4.00 0.48 -32.72
CA TYR A 581 2.96 1.37 -32.24
C TYR A 581 3.55 2.39 -31.28
N LYS A 582 3.41 3.67 -31.58
CA LYS A 582 3.82 4.78 -30.70
C LYS A 582 2.64 5.35 -29.91
N GLY A 583 1.43 5.19 -30.45
CA GLY A 583 0.21 5.64 -29.81
C GLY A 583 -0.99 4.77 -30.14
N LEU A 584 -1.98 4.82 -29.25
CA LEU A 584 -3.25 4.07 -29.36
C LEU A 584 -4.06 4.46 -30.62
N GLY A 585 -3.86 5.71 -31.10
CA GLY A 585 -4.50 6.21 -32.32
C GLY A 585 -3.98 5.57 -33.61
N GLU A 586 -2.87 4.83 -33.56
CA GLU A 586 -2.33 4.06 -34.70
C GLU A 586 -3.01 2.69 -34.86
N MET A 587 -3.73 2.23 -33.85
CA MET A 587 -4.51 1.01 -33.88
C MET A 587 -5.92 1.27 -34.41
N ASN A 588 -6.43 0.35 -35.22
CA ASN A 588 -7.86 0.36 -35.51
C ASN A 588 -8.67 -0.23 -34.35
N ALA A 589 -9.99 -0.11 -34.41
CA ALA A 589 -10.88 -0.52 -33.33
C ALA A 589 -10.82 -2.04 -32.99
N GLU A 590 -10.62 -2.89 -34.01
CA GLU A 590 -10.47 -4.33 -33.86
C GLU A 590 -9.15 -4.69 -33.18
N GLN A 591 -8.04 -4.07 -33.60
CA GLN A 591 -6.74 -4.27 -33.00
C GLN A 591 -6.72 -3.84 -31.53
N LEU A 592 -7.32 -2.69 -31.22
CA LEU A 592 -7.40 -2.19 -29.83
C LEU A 592 -8.28 -3.10 -28.96
N TRP A 593 -9.35 -3.64 -29.52
CA TRP A 593 -10.18 -4.64 -28.84
C TRP A 593 -9.36 -5.90 -28.55
N ASP A 594 -8.81 -6.53 -29.57
CA ASP A 594 -8.13 -7.83 -29.45
C ASP A 594 -6.93 -7.83 -28.50
N THR A 595 -6.23 -6.69 -28.39
CA THR A 595 -4.96 -6.61 -27.65
C THR A 595 -5.08 -5.95 -26.28
N THR A 596 -6.05 -5.03 -26.11
CA THR A 596 -6.04 -4.11 -24.94
C THR A 596 -7.37 -4.05 -24.20
N MET A 597 -8.50 -4.29 -24.87
CA MET A 597 -9.82 -4.10 -24.26
C MET A 597 -10.56 -5.41 -24.00
N ASN A 598 -10.32 -6.46 -24.77
CA ASN A 598 -10.99 -7.75 -24.60
C ASN A 598 -10.54 -8.44 -23.30
N PRO A 599 -11.45 -8.75 -22.36
CA PRO A 599 -11.11 -9.39 -21.09
C PRO A 599 -10.37 -10.73 -21.21
N GLU A 600 -10.55 -11.45 -22.32
CA GLU A 600 -9.94 -12.77 -22.54
C GLU A 600 -8.47 -12.69 -23.01
N THR A 601 -8.06 -11.60 -23.64
CA THR A 601 -6.76 -11.50 -24.33
C THR A 601 -5.88 -10.36 -23.82
N ARG A 602 -6.47 -9.36 -23.16
CA ARG A 602 -5.75 -8.17 -22.68
C ARG A 602 -4.87 -8.46 -21.47
N THR A 603 -3.84 -7.63 -21.32
CA THR A 603 -3.03 -7.56 -20.10
C THR A 603 -3.31 -6.25 -19.38
N LEU A 604 -3.74 -6.34 -18.11
CA LEU A 604 -3.91 -5.19 -17.21
C LEU A 604 -2.99 -5.34 -16.03
N ARG A 605 -2.31 -4.26 -15.67
CA ARG A 605 -1.51 -4.18 -14.45
C ARG A 605 -2.32 -3.46 -13.37
N GLN A 606 -2.64 -4.16 -12.29
CA GLN A 606 -3.30 -3.56 -11.13
C GLN A 606 -2.34 -2.59 -10.43
N VAL A 607 -2.85 -1.44 -10.02
CA VAL A 607 -2.10 -0.46 -9.22
C VAL A 607 -2.28 -0.80 -7.75
N THR A 608 -1.17 -1.00 -7.04
CA THR A 608 -1.13 -1.29 -5.60
C THR A 608 -0.30 -0.24 -4.87
N ILE A 609 -0.53 -0.10 -3.58
CA ILE A 609 0.29 0.70 -2.67
C ILE A 609 0.91 -0.27 -1.67
N ASP A 610 2.21 -0.52 -1.81
CA ASP A 610 2.94 -1.41 -0.91
C ASP A 610 3.39 -0.68 0.36
N SER A 611 3.87 0.55 0.21
CA SER A 611 4.19 1.47 1.29
C SER A 611 3.61 2.85 0.98
N ALA A 612 2.67 3.32 1.82
CA ALA A 612 2.05 4.63 1.63
C ALA A 612 3.06 5.77 1.83
N ALA A 613 4.01 5.61 2.76
CA ALA A 613 5.06 6.60 3.03
C ALA A 613 6.03 6.72 1.83
N GLU A 614 6.47 5.59 1.28
CA GLU A 614 7.37 5.60 0.12
C GLU A 614 6.66 6.14 -1.13
N ALA A 615 5.41 5.74 -1.37
CA ALA A 615 4.60 6.28 -2.47
C ALA A 615 4.44 7.80 -2.34
N ASP A 616 4.16 8.31 -1.14
CA ASP A 616 4.07 9.74 -0.87
C ASP A 616 5.38 10.47 -1.17
N ARG A 617 6.51 9.93 -0.70
CA ARG A 617 7.86 10.46 -0.96
C ARG A 617 8.16 10.53 -2.46
N ILE A 618 7.85 9.47 -3.20
CA ILE A 618 8.08 9.41 -4.67
C ILE A 618 7.19 10.42 -5.40
N PHE A 619 5.89 10.51 -5.08
CA PHE A 619 5.01 11.50 -5.71
C PHE A 619 5.44 12.93 -5.39
N SER A 620 5.83 13.23 -4.16
CA SER A 620 6.35 14.56 -3.78
C SER A 620 7.65 14.90 -4.52
N MET A 621 8.57 13.94 -4.64
CA MET A 621 9.84 14.13 -5.36
C MET A 621 9.63 14.35 -6.85
N LEU A 622 8.81 13.50 -7.51
CA LEU A 622 8.62 13.55 -8.97
C LEU A 622 7.69 14.69 -9.40
N MET A 623 6.62 14.93 -8.64
CA MET A 623 5.52 15.80 -9.02
C MET A 623 5.46 17.10 -8.21
N GLY A 624 6.21 17.22 -7.11
CA GLY A 624 6.29 18.39 -6.24
C GLY A 624 7.01 19.59 -6.84
N ASP A 625 7.08 20.69 -6.09
CA ASP A 625 7.67 21.96 -6.56
C ASP A 625 9.20 21.91 -6.58
N GLU A 626 9.82 21.15 -5.67
CA GLU A 626 11.27 21.03 -5.54
C GLU A 626 11.91 20.38 -6.79
N VAL A 627 12.85 21.10 -7.40
CA VAL A 627 13.56 20.64 -8.60
C VAL A 627 14.80 19.79 -8.27
N PRO A 628 15.62 20.14 -7.26
CA PRO A 628 16.87 19.42 -7.00
C PRO A 628 16.71 17.93 -6.72
N PRO A 629 15.75 17.47 -5.89
CA PRO A 629 15.55 16.03 -5.63
C PRO A 629 15.17 15.26 -6.89
N ARG A 630 14.29 15.82 -7.73
CA ARG A 630 13.88 15.22 -9.00
C ARG A 630 15.05 15.12 -9.98
N ARG A 631 15.88 16.15 -10.04
CA ARG A 631 17.09 16.14 -10.88
C ARG A 631 18.07 15.06 -10.44
N ALA A 632 18.34 14.97 -9.14
CA ALA A 632 19.22 13.95 -8.56
C ALA A 632 18.70 12.54 -8.87
N PHE A 633 17.39 12.31 -8.74
CA PHE A 633 16.76 11.03 -9.08
C PHE A 633 16.96 10.68 -10.57
N ILE A 634 16.76 11.64 -11.47
CA ILE A 634 16.96 11.43 -12.91
C ILE A 634 18.43 11.09 -13.21
N GLU A 635 19.38 11.82 -12.62
CA GLU A 635 20.81 11.59 -12.81
C GLU A 635 21.25 10.20 -12.31
N GLN A 636 20.76 9.77 -11.16
CA GLN A 636 21.05 8.45 -10.58
C GLN A 636 20.47 7.28 -11.40
N ASN A 637 19.28 7.49 -11.98
CA ASN A 637 18.56 6.44 -12.70
C ASN A 637 18.72 6.54 -14.24
N ALA A 638 19.46 7.49 -14.77
CA ALA A 638 19.63 7.71 -16.20
C ALA A 638 20.17 6.47 -16.95
N LYS A 639 21.01 5.66 -16.28
CA LYS A 639 21.57 4.42 -16.84
C LYS A 639 20.51 3.33 -17.13
N TYR A 640 19.37 3.39 -16.46
CA TYR A 640 18.26 2.45 -16.66
C TYR A 640 17.22 2.95 -17.65
N ALA A 641 17.32 4.20 -18.08
CA ALA A 641 16.37 4.79 -19.02
C ALA A 641 16.57 4.20 -20.42
N LYS A 642 15.53 3.55 -20.95
CA LYS A 642 15.45 3.21 -22.37
C LYS A 642 15.02 4.48 -23.12
N ILE A 643 15.96 5.18 -23.72
CA ILE A 643 15.68 6.40 -24.48
C ILE A 643 15.36 5.98 -25.92
N ASP A 644 14.21 6.40 -26.39
CA ASP A 644 13.80 6.26 -27.79
C ASP A 644 14.45 7.42 -28.58
N ILE A 645 15.62 7.16 -29.21
CA ILE A 645 16.35 8.11 -30.05
C ILE A 645 15.94 7.91 -31.50
#